data_79b1e8176fafe23d949478ff8c9c2dff
#
_entry.id   79b1e8176fafe23d949478ff8c9c2dff
#
_cell.length_a   1.000
_cell.length_b   1.000
_cell.length_c   1.000
_cell.angle_alpha   90.00
_cell.angle_beta   90.00
_cell.angle_gamma   90.00
#
_symmetry.space_group_name_H-M   'P 1'
#
loop_
_entity.id
_entity.type
_entity.pdbx_description
1 polymer ?
#
loop_
_entity_poly.entity_id
_entity_poly.type
_entity_poly.pdbx_seq_one_letter_code
_entity_poly.pdbx_strand_id
1 'polypeptide(L)'
;MTAWIPPLVASFFHGREDYQPSPTKTSFEAITVSVSNDIPPLVTSFFLDDGLGRALQPHVIAHDHETQRLMDSLDLAWGVQYEIARGVTSKSWTWEEVRRVLREKPTELRGSNAKAAPHVRKVVLNREHPRAANAPLWEELDREQTALLENKGRGLGLMGSWDGQDDWFGGQIQQIATLEGKGSRYVIRLGPMKKQRSHRFSRFCGSRRILQLRIEHELILKEGAAIKRFLQQKFVLCGRIFVPFHVKHDNGKHNNVYMVETNEDLRRKPSVEAGDNYRISFSDFINWHNPPEYNYKQALSKYVTRFALGLSTSIPAVEFEARNIFFIDDIYGSGYQSGKASAEETMTDGCGLINQAALRAINRHLNKYSLPVAVQGRIAGAKGLWILHPDDTSPDSKIWIRESQNKIKHTQLHRAHRIFELLSTSQPPNSISITTQPIVNLAYNGVPHETLLSWLEKGLVEQIQPLIDWDRPHSAHLWQAIYKAGSIGRSRLARLTPGLSRAKGFTKGSWKDDESEQIIEVDSFEDAGSTSGERNQYSGAPFVANEFVLELLQAGFHPRHSAVLKDKLSFIIEQEIEHCVKKYAIPLAESLSGFVAPDPLGILDEGEIYFRSSESLLDPRTQLTYDIVTGDVILGRYPVRLASDLQKVKAVNKPELYRWPDVIIVSTKGTRSLASLLSGGGMFYTLFMLREPDIVEPFRNQPFVPPPDDLYDANFKKHVETVRQFCERLGGVSAAERQIEFQGALLALNEDRKGLYSKFHDYAIQKYGYNHPKAIRLAYMFNTLLDASKSGLILADGIFNEDQRDTHPIASSTSDAFILNKLEKAAKAKGEELKEKFRINSSSCVYRMDQALIAPYEKAATFSLTNYRKYPDFDEDLRKIRAHVREAFNGYSKAVPKHKSRTPAYVTGARMFAEPLGELAIITADQAEEIKASFAYSEFRSQNVVPFQFAFQKLCEIKARSMSKGIVACTREIDEMRTIPGSHMRALEKSYYSDDGDD
;
A
#
# COMPACT_ATOMS: atom_id res chain seq x y z
N MET A 1 31.02 -4.31 29.78
CA MET A 1 31.03 -2.90 30.25
C MET A 1 29.58 -2.50 30.49
N THR A 2 29.24 -2.45 31.76
CA THR A 2 27.90 -2.14 32.28
C THR A 2 27.59 -0.68 32.09
N ALA A 3 26.60 -0.34 31.30
CA ALA A 3 26.12 1.02 31.12
C ALA A 3 25.01 1.32 32.13
N TRP A 4 25.21 2.36 32.85
CA TRP A 4 24.41 2.99 33.88
C TRP A 4 23.02 3.41 33.39
N ILE A 5 21.97 3.06 34.14
CA ILE A 5 20.61 3.59 33.98
C ILE A 5 20.34 4.50 35.19
N PRO A 6 19.92 5.76 35.00
CA PRO A 6 19.60 6.62 36.13
C PRO A 6 18.25 6.27 36.75
N PRO A 7 18.08 6.35 38.07
CA PRO A 7 16.85 6.01 38.78
C PRO A 7 15.93 7.26 38.89
N LEU A 8 15.03 7.48 37.96
CA LEU A 8 14.06 8.57 38.05
C LEU A 8 12.67 8.25 37.44
N VAL A 9 12.22 7.00 37.54
CA VAL A 9 10.85 6.64 37.10
C VAL A 9 10.09 5.84 38.16
N ALA A 10 10.51 5.87 39.39
CA ALA A 10 9.88 5.07 40.49
C ALA A 10 8.97 5.87 41.45
N SER A 11 8.57 7.11 41.13
CA SER A 11 7.82 7.93 42.10
C SER A 11 6.44 8.46 41.63
N PHE A 12 5.82 7.86 40.62
CA PHE A 12 4.50 8.32 40.17
C PHE A 12 3.34 7.33 40.40
N PHE A 13 3.53 6.26 41.17
CA PHE A 13 2.47 5.31 41.46
C PHE A 13 2.28 5.10 42.97
N HIS A 14 2.01 6.20 43.69
CA HIS A 14 1.41 6.05 45.03
C HIS A 14 0.42 7.20 45.26
N GLY A 15 -0.83 6.83 45.42
CA GLY A 15 -1.84 7.69 46.01
C GLY A 15 -3.10 7.83 45.21
N ARG A 16 -4.04 6.91 45.38
CA ARG A 16 -5.45 7.18 45.76
C ARG A 16 -6.18 5.87 45.93
N GLU A 17 -6.50 5.62 47.17
CA GLU A 17 -7.53 4.71 47.61
C GLU A 17 -8.90 5.27 47.31
N ASP A 18 -9.89 4.35 47.21
CA ASP A 18 -11.33 4.59 47.15
C ASP A 18 -11.95 5.01 45.82
N TYR A 19 -12.04 4.06 44.89
CA TYR A 19 -13.13 4.02 43.94
C TYR A 19 -13.78 2.64 43.96
N GLN A 20 -14.99 2.53 44.58
CA GLN A 20 -15.82 1.33 44.44
C GLN A 20 -16.58 1.43 43.09
N PRO A 21 -16.41 0.49 42.15
CA PRO A 21 -17.24 0.44 40.97
C PRO A 21 -18.65 -0.05 41.34
N SER A 22 -19.67 0.68 40.86
CA SER A 22 -21.07 0.21 40.90
C SER A 22 -21.16 -1.12 40.09
N PRO A 23 -21.91 -2.10 40.58
CA PRO A 23 -21.93 -3.41 39.91
C PRO A 23 -22.95 -3.39 38.75
N THR A 24 -22.50 -3.08 37.57
CA THR A 24 -23.14 -3.61 36.36
C THR A 24 -22.51 -4.97 36.07
N LYS A 25 -23.13 -6.01 36.64
CA LYS A 25 -22.82 -7.39 36.26
C LYS A 25 -23.19 -7.62 34.80
N THR A 26 -22.25 -7.45 33.89
CA THR A 26 -22.27 -8.16 32.62
C THR A 26 -21.47 -9.45 32.83
N SER A 27 -22.18 -10.55 33.07
CA SER A 27 -21.58 -11.88 33.07
C SER A 27 -21.10 -12.20 31.66
N PHE A 28 -19.80 -12.17 31.46
CA PHE A 28 -19.16 -12.65 30.22
C PHE A 28 -19.09 -14.19 30.25
N GLU A 29 -20.18 -14.85 29.94
CA GLU A 29 -20.16 -16.28 29.66
C GLU A 29 -19.58 -16.55 28.28
N ALA A 30 -18.62 -17.45 28.21
CA ALA A 30 -18.07 -17.94 26.95
C ALA A 30 -19.18 -18.64 26.16
N ILE A 31 -19.67 -18.00 25.10
CA ILE A 31 -20.64 -18.61 24.21
C ILE A 31 -19.93 -19.69 23.40
N THR A 32 -20.08 -20.92 23.79
CA THR A 32 -19.80 -22.07 22.93
C THR A 32 -20.83 -22.02 21.81
N VAL A 33 -20.42 -21.67 20.59
CA VAL A 33 -21.32 -21.68 19.44
C VAL A 33 -21.79 -23.10 19.25
N SER A 34 -23.03 -23.41 19.71
CA SER A 34 -23.66 -24.68 19.44
C SER A 34 -23.90 -24.80 17.94
N VAL A 35 -23.21 -25.72 17.30
CA VAL A 35 -23.45 -26.08 15.90
C VAL A 35 -24.81 -26.74 15.84
N SER A 36 -25.77 -26.14 15.14
CA SER A 36 -27.04 -26.79 14.85
C SER A 36 -26.76 -28.03 14.00
N ASN A 37 -27.37 -29.16 14.39
CA ASN A 37 -27.27 -30.45 13.67
C ASN A 37 -27.94 -30.45 12.26
N ASP A 38 -28.28 -29.28 11.72
CA ASP A 38 -29.06 -29.09 10.49
C ASP A 38 -28.21 -28.74 9.26
N ILE A 39 -26.94 -29.21 9.20
CA ILE A 39 -26.12 -28.98 7.99
C ILE A 39 -26.65 -29.86 6.86
N PRO A 40 -27.06 -29.27 5.70
CA PRO A 40 -27.59 -30.08 4.60
C PRO A 40 -26.53 -31.05 4.06
N PRO A 41 -26.84 -32.35 3.84
CA PRO A 41 -25.88 -33.35 3.35
C PRO A 41 -25.18 -32.94 2.04
N LEU A 42 -25.85 -32.21 1.15
CA LEU A 42 -25.29 -31.72 -0.12
C LEU A 42 -24.21 -30.66 0.09
N VAL A 43 -24.21 -29.95 1.20
CA VAL A 43 -23.14 -28.99 1.51
C VAL A 43 -21.87 -29.69 2.01
N THR A 44 -22.02 -30.71 2.84
CA THR A 44 -20.89 -31.52 3.37
C THR A 44 -20.24 -32.37 2.29
N SER A 45 -21.04 -32.86 1.33
CA SER A 45 -20.55 -33.69 0.22
C SER A 45 -20.17 -32.91 -1.05
N PHE A 46 -20.26 -31.59 -1.05
CA PHE A 46 -20.14 -30.78 -2.26
C PHE A 46 -18.84 -31.00 -3.05
N PHE A 47 -17.73 -31.19 -2.37
CA PHE A 47 -16.42 -31.45 -2.96
C PHE A 47 -16.00 -32.91 -2.99
N LEU A 48 -16.83 -33.82 -2.52
CA LEU A 48 -16.50 -35.27 -2.55
C LEU A 48 -16.49 -35.74 -4.01
N ASP A 49 -15.47 -36.52 -4.34
CA ASP A 49 -15.37 -37.15 -5.65
C ASP A 49 -16.43 -38.28 -5.73
N ASP A 50 -17.30 -38.19 -6.73
CA ASP A 50 -18.37 -39.15 -6.99
C ASP A 50 -18.02 -40.17 -8.11
N GLY A 51 -16.78 -40.06 -8.63
CA GLY A 51 -16.33 -40.91 -9.74
C GLY A 51 -17.02 -40.62 -11.08
N LEU A 52 -17.90 -39.60 -11.12
CA LEU A 52 -18.65 -39.21 -12.30
C LEU A 52 -17.93 -38.04 -13.02
N GLY A 53 -17.72 -38.17 -14.30
CA GLY A 53 -17.23 -37.12 -15.16
C GLY A 53 -15.77 -37.26 -15.63
N ARG A 54 -15.49 -36.75 -16.83
CA ARG A 54 -14.12 -36.69 -17.37
C ARG A 54 -13.35 -35.55 -16.73
N ALA A 55 -12.17 -35.83 -16.18
CA ALA A 55 -11.25 -34.82 -15.75
C ALA A 55 -10.93 -33.85 -16.90
N LEU A 56 -11.19 -32.55 -16.71
CA LEU A 56 -10.87 -31.51 -17.68
C LEU A 56 -9.35 -31.45 -17.91
N GLN A 57 -8.96 -31.39 -19.19
CA GLN A 57 -7.56 -31.19 -19.52
C GLN A 57 -7.13 -29.80 -19.08
N PRO A 58 -6.10 -29.67 -18.23
CA PRO A 58 -5.68 -28.35 -17.74
C PRO A 58 -4.96 -27.55 -18.83
N HIS A 59 -5.10 -26.22 -18.77
CA HIS A 59 -4.38 -25.30 -19.64
C HIS A 59 -2.89 -25.23 -19.26
N VAL A 60 -2.01 -25.39 -20.23
CA VAL A 60 -0.57 -25.36 -20.00
C VAL A 60 -0.03 -23.94 -20.08
N ILE A 61 0.44 -23.41 -18.95
CA ILE A 61 1.22 -22.14 -18.89
C ILE A 61 2.63 -22.39 -19.43
N ALA A 62 3.34 -23.33 -18.79
CA ALA A 62 4.66 -23.75 -19.19
C ALA A 62 4.95 -25.15 -18.64
N HIS A 63 4.99 -26.13 -19.53
CA HIS A 63 5.32 -27.52 -19.18
C HIS A 63 5.77 -28.28 -20.44
N ASP A 64 6.83 -29.06 -20.29
CA ASP A 64 7.27 -30.07 -21.22
C ASP A 64 7.61 -31.33 -20.45
N HIS A 65 7.01 -32.44 -20.84
CA HIS A 65 7.08 -33.69 -20.06
C HIS A 65 8.50 -34.24 -19.93
N GLU A 66 9.27 -34.23 -21.02
CA GLU A 66 10.65 -34.75 -20.99
C GLU A 66 11.58 -33.83 -20.19
N THR A 67 11.44 -32.53 -20.40
CA THR A 67 12.24 -31.54 -19.66
C THR A 67 11.89 -31.58 -18.18
N GLN A 68 10.59 -31.75 -17.81
CA GLN A 68 10.19 -31.86 -16.41
C GLN A 68 10.77 -33.09 -15.73
N ARG A 69 10.76 -34.27 -16.41
CA ARG A 69 11.43 -35.46 -15.88
C ARG A 69 12.92 -35.22 -15.62
N LEU A 70 13.58 -34.50 -16.52
CA LEU A 70 14.97 -34.18 -16.36
C LEU A 70 15.22 -33.20 -15.21
N MET A 71 14.41 -32.16 -15.10
CA MET A 71 14.48 -31.21 -13.97
C MET A 71 14.25 -31.92 -12.62
N ASP A 72 13.27 -32.83 -12.56
CA ASP A 72 12.96 -33.61 -11.36
C ASP A 72 14.11 -34.60 -11.01
N SER A 73 14.72 -35.26 -12.03
CA SER A 73 15.85 -36.17 -11.81
C SER A 73 17.12 -35.45 -11.33
N LEU A 74 17.27 -34.19 -11.66
CA LEU A 74 18.38 -33.32 -11.24
C LEU A 74 18.08 -32.59 -9.92
N ASP A 75 16.91 -32.77 -9.35
CA ASP A 75 16.45 -32.10 -8.12
C ASP A 75 16.63 -30.58 -8.20
N LEU A 76 16.13 -29.96 -9.29
CA LEU A 76 16.24 -28.53 -9.48
C LEU A 76 15.27 -27.79 -8.58
N ALA A 77 15.79 -26.82 -7.82
CA ALA A 77 14.99 -25.97 -6.93
C ALA A 77 13.89 -25.21 -7.69
N TRP A 78 12.80 -24.88 -7.01
CA TRP A 78 11.62 -24.25 -7.64
C TRP A 78 11.94 -22.94 -8.39
N GLY A 79 12.78 -22.07 -7.82
CA GLY A 79 13.18 -20.83 -8.47
C GLY A 79 13.89 -21.05 -9.79
N VAL A 80 14.68 -22.12 -9.90
CA VAL A 80 15.35 -22.54 -11.16
C VAL A 80 14.30 -22.99 -12.18
N GLN A 81 13.38 -23.86 -11.79
CA GLN A 81 12.30 -24.34 -12.67
C GLN A 81 11.42 -23.17 -13.15
N TYR A 82 11.07 -22.23 -12.25
CA TYR A 82 10.32 -21.02 -12.59
C TYR A 82 11.04 -20.11 -13.57
N GLU A 83 12.34 -19.84 -13.37
CA GLU A 83 13.13 -19.01 -14.29
C GLU A 83 13.28 -19.65 -15.68
N ILE A 84 13.42 -20.98 -15.74
CA ILE A 84 13.38 -21.74 -17.00
C ILE A 84 12.05 -21.54 -17.70
N ALA A 85 10.94 -21.77 -17.00
CA ALA A 85 9.57 -21.59 -17.51
C ALA A 85 9.30 -20.14 -17.94
N ARG A 86 9.81 -19.16 -17.18
CA ARG A 86 9.71 -17.73 -17.51
C ARG A 86 10.39 -17.39 -18.84
N GLY A 87 11.56 -17.93 -19.07
CA GLY A 87 12.26 -17.74 -20.34
C GLY A 87 11.55 -18.38 -21.53
N VAL A 88 10.91 -19.54 -21.34
CA VAL A 88 10.09 -20.16 -22.37
C VAL A 88 8.83 -19.34 -22.67
N THR A 89 8.11 -18.88 -21.64
CA THR A 89 6.89 -18.07 -21.85
C THR A 89 7.19 -16.70 -22.46
N SER A 90 8.39 -16.14 -22.23
CA SER A 90 8.87 -14.90 -22.86
C SER A 90 9.51 -15.10 -24.22
N LYS A 91 9.62 -16.36 -24.69
CA LYS A 91 10.31 -16.75 -25.94
C LYS A 91 11.81 -16.38 -25.95
N SER A 92 12.45 -16.34 -24.79
CA SER A 92 13.90 -16.14 -24.67
C SER A 92 14.69 -17.40 -25.05
N TRP A 93 14.08 -18.58 -24.85
CA TRP A 93 14.58 -19.89 -25.24
C TRP A 93 13.43 -20.91 -25.38
N THR A 94 13.73 -22.08 -25.95
CA THR A 94 12.81 -23.19 -26.17
C THR A 94 13.05 -24.31 -25.16
N TRP A 95 12.08 -25.22 -25.01
CA TRP A 95 12.27 -26.42 -24.18
C TRP A 95 13.40 -27.33 -24.68
N GLU A 96 13.63 -27.36 -25.98
CA GLU A 96 14.68 -28.16 -26.59
C GLU A 96 16.08 -27.63 -26.20
N GLU A 97 16.28 -26.31 -26.27
CA GLU A 97 17.52 -25.66 -25.79
C GLU A 97 17.76 -25.94 -24.31
N VAL A 98 16.70 -25.86 -23.47
CA VAL A 98 16.80 -26.19 -22.05
C VAL A 98 17.21 -27.65 -21.85
N ARG A 99 16.59 -28.60 -22.56
CA ARG A 99 16.93 -30.04 -22.44
C ARG A 99 18.37 -30.30 -22.81
N ARG A 100 18.86 -29.69 -23.90
CA ARG A 100 20.25 -29.79 -24.29
C ARG A 100 21.19 -29.33 -23.19
N VAL A 101 20.96 -28.14 -22.65
CA VAL A 101 21.79 -27.57 -21.58
C VAL A 101 21.78 -28.44 -20.32
N LEU A 102 20.59 -28.91 -19.89
CA LEU A 102 20.49 -29.78 -18.72
C LEU A 102 21.22 -31.13 -18.87
N ARG A 103 21.31 -31.66 -20.11
CA ARG A 103 22.11 -32.88 -20.41
C ARG A 103 23.61 -32.61 -20.47
N GLU A 104 24.02 -31.50 -21.07
CA GLU A 104 25.42 -31.12 -21.22
C GLU A 104 26.05 -30.61 -19.91
N LYS A 105 25.27 -29.88 -19.10
CA LYS A 105 25.73 -29.19 -17.88
C LYS A 105 24.85 -29.47 -16.67
N PRO A 106 24.65 -30.74 -16.26
CA PRO A 106 23.65 -31.11 -15.26
C PRO A 106 23.89 -30.54 -13.86
N THR A 107 25.12 -30.11 -13.55
CA THR A 107 25.52 -29.62 -12.23
C THR A 107 25.40 -28.10 -12.08
N GLU A 108 25.39 -27.34 -13.19
CA GLU A 108 25.45 -25.86 -13.12
C GLU A 108 24.17 -25.22 -12.54
N LEU A 109 23.02 -25.91 -12.64
CA LEU A 109 21.74 -25.43 -12.14
C LEU A 109 21.23 -26.18 -10.90
N ARG A 110 22.10 -27.01 -10.28
CA ARG A 110 21.79 -27.75 -9.06
C ARG A 110 22.07 -26.92 -7.80
N GLY A 111 21.30 -27.19 -6.75
CA GLY A 111 21.45 -26.58 -5.41
C GLY A 111 20.29 -25.71 -5.02
N SER A 112 20.50 -24.81 -4.04
CA SER A 112 19.47 -23.91 -3.56
C SER A 112 19.06 -22.88 -4.60
N ASN A 113 17.91 -22.24 -4.38
CA ASN A 113 17.46 -21.15 -5.25
C ASN A 113 18.47 -20.00 -5.30
N ALA A 114 19.03 -19.62 -4.16
CA ALA A 114 20.05 -18.57 -4.07
C ALA A 114 21.28 -18.86 -4.90
N LYS A 115 21.70 -20.14 -4.95
CA LYS A 115 22.88 -20.56 -5.70
C LYS A 115 22.65 -20.67 -7.20
N ALA A 116 21.50 -21.18 -7.63
CA ALA A 116 21.30 -21.61 -9.01
C ALA A 116 20.36 -20.70 -9.83
N ALA A 117 19.27 -20.17 -9.24
CA ALA A 117 18.29 -19.40 -9.99
C ALA A 117 18.84 -18.11 -10.65
N PRO A 118 19.77 -17.36 -10.05
CA PRO A 118 20.40 -16.21 -10.70
C PRO A 118 21.17 -16.54 -11.98
N HIS A 119 21.63 -17.77 -12.09
CA HIS A 119 22.49 -18.20 -13.20
C HIS A 119 21.75 -18.84 -14.37
N VAL A 120 20.44 -19.12 -14.24
CA VAL A 120 19.65 -19.81 -15.29
C VAL A 120 19.84 -19.15 -16.66
N ARG A 121 19.74 -17.82 -16.73
CA ARG A 121 19.87 -17.10 -18.00
C ARG A 121 21.29 -17.19 -18.60
N LYS A 122 22.33 -17.11 -17.76
CA LYS A 122 23.72 -17.28 -18.17
C LYS A 122 23.95 -18.66 -18.72
N VAL A 123 23.50 -19.67 -18.01
CA VAL A 123 23.73 -21.09 -18.37
C VAL A 123 22.98 -21.47 -19.65
N VAL A 124 21.69 -21.08 -19.78
CA VAL A 124 20.88 -21.46 -20.95
C VAL A 124 21.30 -20.72 -22.20
N LEU A 125 21.66 -19.44 -22.13
CA LEU A 125 22.06 -18.62 -23.28
C LEU A 125 23.57 -18.67 -23.56
N ASN A 126 24.38 -19.29 -22.69
CA ASN A 126 25.84 -19.33 -22.76
C ASN A 126 26.44 -17.92 -23.00
N ARG A 127 25.93 -16.90 -22.31
CA ARG A 127 26.39 -15.50 -22.42
C ARG A 127 26.56 -14.92 -21.02
N GLU A 128 27.67 -14.17 -20.84
CA GLU A 128 27.80 -13.40 -19.60
C GLU A 128 26.68 -12.37 -19.45
N HIS A 129 26.15 -12.30 -18.28
CA HIS A 129 25.09 -11.34 -17.94
C HIS A 129 25.54 -10.53 -16.72
N PRO A 130 25.33 -9.19 -16.71
CA PRO A 130 25.61 -8.41 -15.52
C PRO A 130 24.86 -8.97 -14.31
N ARG A 131 25.47 -8.87 -13.14
CA ARG A 131 25.06 -9.46 -11.86
C ARG A 131 23.54 -9.49 -11.69
N ALA A 132 23.02 -10.63 -11.34
CA ALA A 132 21.63 -10.79 -10.93
C ALA A 132 21.41 -10.05 -9.59
N ALA A 133 20.68 -8.94 -9.65
CA ALA A 133 20.47 -8.01 -8.55
C ALA A 133 19.54 -8.52 -7.42
N ASN A 134 19.16 -9.81 -7.39
CA ASN A 134 18.08 -10.32 -6.52
C ASN A 134 18.53 -11.45 -5.57
N ALA A 135 19.77 -11.45 -5.09
CA ALA A 135 20.23 -12.45 -4.12
C ALA A 135 19.28 -12.57 -2.89
N PRO A 136 18.83 -11.46 -2.24
CA PRO A 136 17.97 -11.54 -1.06
C PRO A 136 16.61 -12.19 -1.32
N LEU A 137 16.10 -12.15 -2.55
CA LEU A 137 14.83 -12.80 -2.93
C LEU A 137 14.96 -14.33 -2.94
N TRP A 138 16.05 -14.84 -3.52
CA TRP A 138 16.28 -16.27 -3.63
C TRP A 138 16.63 -16.91 -2.29
N GLU A 139 17.38 -16.20 -1.46
CA GLU A 139 17.66 -16.59 -0.07
C GLU A 139 16.37 -16.69 0.74
N GLU A 140 15.44 -15.72 0.58
CA GLU A 140 14.15 -15.75 1.24
C GLU A 140 13.29 -16.93 0.79
N LEU A 141 13.33 -17.30 -0.51
CA LEU A 141 12.61 -18.46 -1.01
C LEU A 141 13.15 -19.77 -0.43
N ASP A 142 14.48 -19.89 -0.29
CA ASP A 142 15.12 -21.04 0.36
C ASP A 142 14.76 -21.11 1.86
N ARG A 143 14.76 -19.95 2.54
CA ARG A 143 14.36 -19.83 3.96
C ARG A 143 12.92 -20.29 4.18
N GLU A 144 11.97 -19.81 3.36
CA GLU A 144 10.58 -20.26 3.44
C GLU A 144 10.43 -21.76 3.21
N GLN A 145 11.17 -22.34 2.27
CA GLN A 145 11.13 -23.76 1.98
C GLN A 145 11.63 -24.58 3.19
N THR A 146 12.71 -24.16 3.80
CA THR A 146 13.26 -24.82 4.99
C THR A 146 12.31 -24.69 6.19
N ALA A 147 11.76 -23.50 6.43
CA ALA A 147 10.79 -23.29 7.51
C ALA A 147 9.50 -24.11 7.32
N LEU A 148 9.04 -24.27 6.08
CA LEU A 148 7.89 -25.11 5.75
C LEU A 148 8.17 -26.58 6.09
N LEU A 149 9.39 -27.06 5.80
CA LEU A 149 9.80 -28.43 6.12
C LEU A 149 9.94 -28.67 7.63
N GLU A 150 10.58 -27.76 8.33
CA GLU A 150 10.74 -27.83 9.79
C GLU A 150 9.40 -27.82 10.52
N ASN A 151 8.46 -27.01 10.05
CA ASN A 151 7.07 -27.01 10.52
C ASN A 151 6.24 -28.18 9.99
N LYS A 152 6.87 -29.17 9.36
CA LYS A 152 6.21 -30.34 8.76
C LYS A 152 5.09 -29.95 7.78
N GLY A 153 5.31 -28.84 7.05
CA GLY A 153 4.39 -28.35 6.01
C GLY A 153 3.00 -27.97 6.47
N ARG A 154 2.76 -27.90 7.77
CA ARG A 154 1.42 -27.70 8.34
C ARG A 154 0.94 -26.25 8.35
N GLY A 155 1.57 -25.37 7.56
CA GLY A 155 1.08 -24.03 7.39
C GLY A 155 0.90 -23.22 8.66
N LEU A 156 1.89 -23.26 9.56
CA LEU A 156 1.86 -22.56 10.86
C LEU A 156 2.08 -21.05 10.71
N GLY A 157 1.73 -20.48 9.54
CA GLY A 157 1.94 -19.08 9.27
C GLY A 157 3.39 -18.72 8.94
N LEU A 158 4.30 -19.70 8.78
CA LEU A 158 5.73 -19.46 8.52
C LEU A 158 6.27 -18.37 9.45
N MET A 159 6.14 -18.56 10.75
CA MET A 159 6.61 -17.64 11.79
C MET A 159 7.66 -18.34 12.65
N GLY A 160 8.55 -17.56 13.24
CA GLY A 160 9.49 -18.03 14.24
C GLY A 160 10.81 -17.31 14.22
N SER A 161 11.78 -17.79 15.00
CA SER A 161 13.15 -17.36 14.93
C SER A 161 13.84 -18.00 13.72
N TRP A 162 14.61 -17.25 12.99
CA TRP A 162 15.38 -17.72 11.85
C TRP A 162 16.67 -16.91 11.69
N ASP A 163 17.82 -17.58 11.62
CA ASP A 163 19.13 -16.95 11.48
C ASP A 163 19.36 -15.74 12.41
N GLY A 164 18.95 -15.86 13.69
CA GLY A 164 19.05 -14.78 14.67
C GLY A 164 18.01 -13.68 14.54
N GLN A 165 16.99 -13.84 13.68
CA GLN A 165 15.82 -12.98 13.61
C GLN A 165 14.65 -13.62 14.35
N ASP A 166 14.34 -13.13 15.54
CA ASP A 166 13.32 -13.72 16.42
C ASP A 166 11.89 -13.61 15.90
N ASP A 167 11.63 -12.62 15.03
CA ASP A 167 10.29 -12.28 14.52
C ASP A 167 10.17 -12.49 13.00
N TRP A 168 10.91 -13.44 12.42
CA TRP A 168 10.80 -13.73 11.00
C TRP A 168 9.43 -14.33 10.64
N PHE A 169 8.90 -13.94 9.49
CA PHE A 169 7.73 -14.55 8.87
C PHE A 169 7.88 -14.62 7.37
N GLY A 170 7.40 -15.72 6.79
CA GLY A 170 7.45 -15.97 5.36
C GLY A 170 6.27 -15.38 4.59
N GLY A 171 6.04 -15.92 3.39
CA GLY A 171 4.97 -15.47 2.52
C GLY A 171 5.27 -14.16 1.77
N GLN A 172 6.54 -13.79 1.68
CA GLN A 172 6.98 -12.49 1.14
C GLN A 172 7.38 -12.53 -0.33
N ILE A 173 7.38 -13.69 -0.98
CA ILE A 173 7.73 -13.80 -2.40
C ILE A 173 6.46 -13.82 -3.23
N GLN A 174 6.43 -13.06 -4.31
CA GLN A 174 5.31 -13.04 -5.23
C GLN A 174 5.74 -13.56 -6.60
N GLN A 175 4.99 -14.54 -7.09
CA GLN A 175 5.04 -15.03 -8.46
C GLN A 175 3.97 -14.33 -9.28
N ILE A 176 4.38 -13.68 -10.36
CA ILE A 176 3.52 -12.83 -11.18
C ILE A 176 3.49 -13.36 -12.60
N ALA A 177 2.28 -13.41 -13.17
CA ALA A 177 2.07 -13.67 -14.58
C ALA A 177 1.15 -12.60 -15.18
N THR A 178 1.18 -12.42 -16.49
CA THR A 178 0.30 -11.51 -17.23
C THR A 178 -0.47 -12.28 -18.29
N LEU A 179 -1.77 -11.98 -18.41
CA LEU A 179 -2.63 -12.50 -19.47
C LEU A 179 -2.55 -11.58 -20.69
N GLU A 180 -2.21 -12.14 -21.85
CA GLU A 180 -2.22 -11.43 -23.13
C GLU A 180 -3.26 -12.07 -24.05
N GLY A 181 -4.12 -11.24 -24.65
CA GLY A 181 -5.00 -11.67 -25.75
C GLY A 181 -4.23 -11.68 -27.07
N LYS A 182 -4.27 -12.77 -27.80
CA LYS A 182 -3.70 -12.92 -29.14
C LYS A 182 -4.74 -13.50 -30.10
N GLY A 183 -5.49 -12.63 -30.77
CA GLY A 183 -6.60 -13.06 -31.61
C GLY A 183 -7.65 -13.81 -30.79
N SER A 184 -7.94 -15.06 -31.14
CA SER A 184 -8.90 -15.93 -30.44
C SER A 184 -8.29 -16.73 -29.26
N ARG A 185 -7.03 -16.49 -28.89
CA ARG A 185 -6.31 -17.26 -27.86
C ARG A 185 -5.76 -16.37 -26.76
N TYR A 186 -5.74 -16.90 -25.54
CA TYR A 186 -5.11 -16.29 -24.38
C TYR A 186 -3.76 -16.94 -24.13
N VAL A 187 -2.75 -16.11 -23.81
CA VAL A 187 -1.40 -16.57 -23.47
C VAL A 187 -1.02 -15.99 -22.13
N ILE A 188 -0.51 -16.82 -21.23
CA ILE A 188 0.00 -16.42 -19.93
C ILE A 188 1.52 -16.31 -20.01
N ARG A 189 2.06 -15.14 -19.65
CA ARG A 189 3.51 -14.91 -19.54
C ARG A 189 3.92 -14.74 -18.10
N LEU A 190 4.95 -15.49 -17.69
CA LEU A 190 5.54 -15.34 -16.36
C LEU A 190 6.43 -14.09 -16.29
N GLY A 191 6.22 -13.31 -15.26
CA GLY A 191 7.07 -12.18 -14.87
C GLY A 191 8.20 -12.60 -13.91
N PRO A 192 9.15 -11.71 -13.59
CA PRO A 192 10.14 -11.97 -12.56
C PRO A 192 9.46 -12.07 -11.18
N MET A 193 9.94 -12.97 -10.33
CA MET A 193 9.52 -12.99 -8.93
C MET A 193 9.94 -11.69 -8.25
N LYS A 194 9.13 -11.25 -7.27
CA LYS A 194 9.40 -10.04 -6.48
C LYS A 194 9.26 -10.33 -4.99
N LYS A 195 10.00 -9.59 -4.16
CA LYS A 195 9.76 -9.56 -2.73
C LYS A 195 8.64 -8.56 -2.44
N GLN A 196 7.60 -8.97 -1.75
CA GLN A 196 6.42 -8.17 -1.42
C GLN A 196 5.93 -8.43 -0.01
N ARG A 197 4.87 -7.72 0.38
CA ARG A 197 4.20 -7.93 1.66
C ARG A 197 3.51 -9.28 1.70
N SER A 198 3.57 -9.91 2.83
CA SER A 198 2.99 -11.22 3.08
C SER A 198 1.48 -11.13 3.37
N HIS A 199 0.76 -12.19 3.05
CA HIS A 199 -0.65 -12.37 3.40
C HIS A 199 -0.91 -13.80 3.89
N ARG A 200 -2.06 -14.05 4.52
CA ARG A 200 -2.37 -15.34 5.16
C ARG A 200 -2.16 -16.54 4.24
N PHE A 201 -2.65 -16.47 3.01
CA PHE A 201 -2.54 -17.58 2.07
C PHE A 201 -1.08 -17.90 1.70
N SER A 202 -0.26 -16.87 1.44
CA SER A 202 1.16 -17.11 1.14
C SER A 202 1.94 -17.64 2.34
N ARG A 203 1.57 -17.27 3.57
CA ARG A 203 2.16 -17.86 4.79
C ARG A 203 1.68 -19.28 5.05
N PHE A 204 0.41 -19.57 4.75
CA PHE A 204 -0.16 -20.89 4.98
C PHE A 204 0.33 -21.91 3.96
N CYS A 205 0.25 -21.57 2.68
CA CYS A 205 0.64 -22.49 1.59
C CYS A 205 2.14 -22.46 1.28
N GLY A 206 2.83 -21.36 1.60
CA GLY A 206 4.15 -21.00 1.07
C GLY A 206 4.04 -20.14 -0.19
N SER A 207 4.93 -19.17 -0.36
CA SER A 207 4.91 -18.20 -1.46
C SER A 207 4.89 -18.85 -2.83
N ARG A 208 5.67 -19.93 -3.03
CA ARG A 208 5.77 -20.64 -4.32
C ARG A 208 4.47 -21.28 -4.78
N ARG A 209 3.50 -21.44 -3.88
CA ARG A 209 2.22 -22.09 -4.18
C ARG A 209 1.10 -21.10 -4.49
N ILE A 210 1.40 -19.81 -4.51
CA ILE A 210 0.46 -18.76 -4.91
C ILE A 210 0.99 -18.09 -6.18
N LEU A 211 0.19 -18.12 -7.25
CA LEU A 211 0.48 -17.42 -8.50
C LEU A 211 -0.52 -16.31 -8.70
N GLN A 212 -0.05 -15.09 -8.96
CA GLN A 212 -0.87 -13.92 -9.29
C GLN A 212 -0.86 -13.69 -10.79
N LEU A 213 -2.02 -13.78 -11.43
CA LEU A 213 -2.20 -13.46 -12.84
C LEU A 213 -2.80 -12.07 -12.99
N ARG A 214 -2.07 -11.15 -13.63
CA ARG A 214 -2.51 -9.80 -13.95
C ARG A 214 -3.22 -9.77 -15.28
N ILE A 215 -4.36 -9.09 -15.31
CA ILE A 215 -5.19 -8.92 -16.51
C ILE A 215 -5.46 -7.44 -16.68
N GLU A 216 -5.16 -6.89 -17.84
CA GLU A 216 -5.43 -5.48 -18.15
C GLU A 216 -6.94 -5.20 -18.08
N HIS A 217 -7.32 -4.08 -17.49
CA HIS A 217 -8.72 -3.70 -17.31
C HIS A 217 -9.46 -3.58 -18.66
N GLU A 218 -8.82 -3.00 -19.67
CA GLU A 218 -9.39 -2.91 -21.01
C GLU A 218 -9.70 -4.27 -21.65
N LEU A 219 -8.88 -5.30 -21.38
CA LEU A 219 -9.12 -6.63 -21.89
C LEU A 219 -10.35 -7.25 -21.23
N ILE A 220 -10.56 -7.01 -19.93
CA ILE A 220 -11.77 -7.47 -19.22
C ILE A 220 -13.03 -6.76 -19.73
N LEU A 221 -12.95 -5.46 -19.99
CA LEU A 221 -14.08 -4.71 -20.56
C LEU A 221 -14.51 -5.24 -21.94
N LYS A 222 -13.55 -5.68 -22.75
CA LYS A 222 -13.80 -6.20 -24.09
C LYS A 222 -14.26 -7.67 -24.10
N GLU A 223 -13.67 -8.51 -23.25
CA GLU A 223 -13.75 -9.98 -23.35
C GLU A 223 -14.07 -10.67 -22.00
N GLY A 224 -14.65 -9.96 -21.04
CA GLY A 224 -14.81 -10.45 -19.65
C GLY A 224 -15.46 -11.82 -19.51
N ALA A 225 -16.53 -12.10 -20.28
CA ALA A 225 -17.20 -13.41 -20.26
C ALA A 225 -16.31 -14.54 -20.81
N ALA A 226 -15.51 -14.28 -21.85
CA ALA A 226 -14.58 -15.26 -22.42
C ALA A 226 -13.40 -15.51 -21.45
N ILE A 227 -12.88 -14.45 -20.84
CA ILE A 227 -11.82 -14.53 -19.83
C ILE A 227 -12.32 -15.30 -18.60
N LYS A 228 -13.55 -15.05 -18.14
CA LYS A 228 -14.13 -15.79 -17.02
C LYS A 228 -14.18 -17.29 -17.32
N ARG A 229 -14.66 -17.69 -18.49
CA ARG A 229 -14.67 -19.11 -18.92
C ARG A 229 -13.27 -19.69 -19.02
N PHE A 230 -12.30 -18.91 -19.53
CA PHE A 230 -10.91 -19.34 -19.59
C PHE A 230 -10.32 -19.58 -18.19
N LEU A 231 -10.66 -18.75 -17.21
CA LEU A 231 -10.16 -18.88 -15.84
C LEU A 231 -10.84 -19.97 -15.01
N GLN A 232 -11.99 -20.51 -15.44
CA GLN A 232 -12.65 -21.64 -14.80
C GLN A 232 -11.96 -23.00 -15.04
N GLN A 233 -10.74 -22.98 -15.57
CA GLN A 233 -9.92 -24.17 -15.84
C GLN A 233 -8.86 -24.35 -14.76
N LYS A 234 -8.20 -25.51 -14.79
CA LYS A 234 -6.95 -25.75 -14.08
C LYS A 234 -5.76 -25.33 -14.95
N PHE A 235 -4.67 -24.88 -14.36
CA PHE A 235 -3.48 -24.38 -15.05
C PHE A 235 -2.24 -25.17 -14.66
N VAL A 236 -1.36 -25.47 -15.63
CA VAL A 236 -0.15 -26.25 -15.41
C VAL A 236 1.09 -25.37 -15.52
N LEU A 237 1.90 -25.37 -14.48
CA LEU A 237 3.24 -24.76 -14.46
C LEU A 237 4.25 -25.77 -13.92
N CYS A 238 5.22 -26.15 -14.75
CA CYS A 238 6.24 -27.15 -14.38
C CYS A 238 5.64 -28.44 -13.78
N GLY A 239 4.57 -28.96 -14.42
CA GLY A 239 3.89 -30.18 -14.03
C GLY A 239 2.94 -30.05 -12.82
N ARG A 240 2.92 -28.92 -12.12
CA ARG A 240 2.07 -28.64 -10.96
C ARG A 240 0.78 -27.97 -11.40
N ILE A 241 -0.33 -28.28 -10.71
CA ILE A 241 -1.66 -27.76 -11.02
C ILE A 241 -1.97 -26.56 -10.13
N PHE A 242 -2.29 -25.43 -10.75
CA PHE A 242 -2.77 -24.20 -10.13
C PHE A 242 -4.24 -23.98 -10.44
N VAL A 243 -5.03 -23.63 -9.42
CA VAL A 243 -6.47 -23.39 -9.52
C VAL A 243 -6.79 -21.96 -9.12
N PRO A 244 -7.45 -21.17 -10.00
CA PRO A 244 -7.91 -19.83 -9.66
C PRO A 244 -8.97 -19.85 -8.55
N PHE A 245 -8.85 -18.96 -7.55
CA PHE A 245 -9.76 -18.92 -6.42
C PHE A 245 -10.29 -17.54 -6.03
N HIS A 246 -9.70 -16.46 -6.53
CA HIS A 246 -10.17 -15.10 -6.22
C HIS A 246 -9.69 -14.08 -7.25
N VAL A 247 -10.51 -13.03 -7.45
CA VAL A 247 -10.14 -11.86 -8.25
C VAL A 247 -10.13 -10.63 -7.34
N LYS A 248 -9.01 -9.92 -7.35
CA LYS A 248 -8.87 -8.62 -6.69
C LYS A 248 -8.75 -7.54 -7.75
N HIS A 249 -9.63 -6.56 -7.69
CA HIS A 249 -9.57 -5.39 -8.56
C HIS A 249 -8.51 -4.43 -8.06
N ASP A 250 -7.62 -4.00 -8.95
CA ASP A 250 -6.63 -2.96 -8.68
C ASP A 250 -7.11 -1.64 -9.30
N ASN A 251 -6.89 -0.52 -8.60
CA ASN A 251 -7.45 0.78 -8.94
C ASN A 251 -7.09 1.22 -10.38
N GLY A 252 -7.86 0.78 -11.35
CA GLY A 252 -7.96 1.33 -12.70
C GLY A 252 -7.00 0.81 -13.76
N LYS A 253 -6.01 -0.06 -13.46
CA LYS A 253 -5.07 -0.55 -14.49
C LYS A 253 -5.14 -2.06 -14.72
N HIS A 254 -5.18 -2.85 -13.68
CA HIS A 254 -5.14 -4.31 -13.75
C HIS A 254 -6.12 -4.96 -12.80
N ASN A 255 -6.54 -6.17 -13.12
CA ASN A 255 -7.22 -7.07 -12.19
C ASN A 255 -6.30 -8.24 -11.89
N ASN A 256 -6.20 -8.60 -10.63
CA ASN A 256 -5.31 -9.64 -10.16
C ASN A 256 -6.10 -10.91 -9.83
N VAL A 257 -5.87 -11.98 -10.57
CA VAL A 257 -6.43 -13.30 -10.30
C VAL A 257 -5.42 -14.11 -9.50
N TYR A 258 -5.83 -14.59 -8.34
CA TYR A 258 -5.00 -15.44 -7.49
C TYR A 258 -5.30 -16.91 -7.73
N MET A 259 -4.25 -17.70 -7.91
CA MET A 259 -4.29 -19.14 -8.10
C MET A 259 -3.50 -19.84 -7.01
N VAL A 260 -4.00 -20.96 -6.52
CA VAL A 260 -3.32 -21.80 -5.52
C VAL A 260 -2.86 -23.12 -6.16
N GLU A 261 -1.61 -23.54 -5.86
CA GLU A 261 -1.11 -24.86 -6.20
C GLU A 261 -1.84 -25.92 -5.39
N THR A 262 -2.36 -26.94 -6.07
CA THR A 262 -3.04 -28.08 -5.44
C THR A 262 -2.12 -29.30 -5.34
N ASN A 263 -2.60 -30.36 -4.70
CA ASN A 263 -1.91 -31.64 -4.61
C ASN A 263 -1.96 -32.50 -5.89
N GLU A 264 -2.51 -31.94 -6.96
CA GLU A 264 -2.58 -32.60 -8.27
C GLU A 264 -1.34 -32.30 -9.13
N ASP A 265 -0.94 -33.27 -9.95
CA ASP A 265 0.16 -33.13 -10.91
C ASP A 265 -0.27 -33.56 -12.32
N LEU A 266 0.30 -32.91 -13.35
CA LEU A 266 0.16 -33.35 -14.72
C LEU A 266 1.36 -34.23 -15.11
N ARG A 267 1.17 -35.56 -15.17
CA ARG A 267 2.18 -36.53 -15.65
C ARG A 267 3.56 -36.39 -14.97
N ARG A 268 3.61 -35.77 -13.81
CA ARG A 268 4.77 -35.67 -12.96
C ARG A 268 4.73 -36.84 -11.97
N LYS A 269 5.80 -37.62 -11.84
CA LYS A 269 5.91 -38.48 -10.66
C LYS A 269 6.04 -37.55 -9.44
N PRO A 270 5.32 -37.82 -8.35
CA PRO A 270 5.56 -37.11 -7.11
C PRO A 270 7.08 -37.21 -6.86
N SER A 271 7.79 -36.13 -7.08
CA SER A 271 9.19 -36.11 -6.69
C SER A 271 9.25 -36.11 -5.20
N VAL A 272 10.33 -36.66 -4.65
CA VAL A 272 10.66 -36.55 -3.24
C VAL A 272 11.12 -35.10 -2.93
N GLU A 273 10.61 -34.11 -3.67
CA GLU A 273 10.87 -32.73 -3.33
C GLU A 273 10.31 -32.47 -1.95
N ALA A 274 11.20 -32.13 -1.08
CA ALA A 274 10.88 -31.82 0.30
C ALA A 274 9.70 -30.83 0.36
N GLY A 275 8.58 -31.24 0.97
CA GLY A 275 7.35 -30.44 1.08
C GLY A 275 6.24 -30.73 0.06
N ASP A 276 6.47 -31.58 -0.95
CA ASP A 276 5.38 -31.98 -1.89
C ASP A 276 4.27 -32.76 -1.18
N ASN A 277 4.59 -33.53 -0.15
CA ASN A 277 3.61 -34.23 0.70
C ASN A 277 2.70 -33.30 1.52
N TYR A 278 2.99 -32.01 1.55
CA TYR A 278 2.24 -31.02 2.32
C TYR A 278 1.35 -30.13 1.43
N ARG A 279 1.26 -30.42 0.16
CA ARG A 279 0.30 -29.76 -0.74
C ARG A 279 -1.12 -30.17 -0.35
N ILE A 280 -2.05 -29.23 -0.43
CA ILE A 280 -3.44 -29.43 -0.08
C ILE A 280 -4.33 -29.51 -1.31
N SER A 281 -5.43 -30.23 -1.23
CA SER A 281 -6.45 -30.21 -2.29
C SER A 281 -7.12 -28.84 -2.37
N PHE A 282 -7.77 -28.54 -3.49
CA PHE A 282 -8.56 -27.31 -3.62
C PHE A 282 -9.69 -27.26 -2.60
N SER A 283 -10.38 -28.36 -2.36
CA SER A 283 -11.45 -28.48 -1.37
C SER A 283 -10.92 -28.21 0.06
N ASP A 284 -9.76 -28.75 0.42
CA ASP A 284 -9.17 -28.53 1.74
C ASP A 284 -8.76 -27.06 1.92
N PHE A 285 -8.25 -26.40 0.87
CA PHE A 285 -7.96 -24.97 0.88
C PHE A 285 -9.22 -24.14 1.15
N ILE A 286 -10.34 -24.45 0.48
CA ILE A 286 -11.63 -23.79 0.67
C ILE A 286 -12.12 -24.03 2.11
N ASN A 287 -12.14 -25.28 2.56
CA ASN A 287 -12.62 -25.69 3.88
C ASN A 287 -11.78 -25.09 5.02
N TRP A 288 -10.46 -25.00 4.81
CA TRP A 288 -9.59 -24.36 5.79
C TRP A 288 -9.91 -22.88 5.94
N HIS A 289 -10.11 -22.14 4.83
CA HIS A 289 -10.28 -20.68 4.91
C HIS A 289 -11.72 -20.26 5.22
N ASN A 290 -12.69 -20.84 4.52
CA ASN A 290 -14.11 -20.47 4.61
C ASN A 290 -14.98 -21.70 4.42
N PRO A 291 -15.15 -22.54 5.47
CA PRO A 291 -15.87 -23.80 5.36
C PRO A 291 -17.35 -23.57 4.98
N PRO A 292 -17.84 -24.14 3.85
CA PRO A 292 -19.23 -23.99 3.44
C PRO A 292 -20.22 -24.50 4.49
N GLU A 293 -19.88 -25.56 5.19
CA GLU A 293 -20.71 -26.22 6.22
C GLU A 293 -21.20 -25.27 7.32
N TYR A 294 -20.35 -24.31 7.72
CA TYR A 294 -20.69 -23.36 8.79
C TYR A 294 -21.14 -21.99 8.24
N ASN A 295 -21.01 -21.78 6.95
CA ASN A 295 -21.32 -20.54 6.26
C ASN A 295 -22.44 -20.66 5.21
N TYR A 296 -23.16 -21.79 5.17
CA TYR A 296 -24.15 -22.12 4.16
C TYR A 296 -25.37 -21.18 4.11
N LYS A 297 -25.67 -20.50 5.23
CA LYS A 297 -26.76 -19.50 5.31
C LYS A 297 -26.37 -18.15 4.68
N GLN A 298 -25.11 -17.92 4.38
CA GLN A 298 -24.67 -16.69 3.75
C GLN A 298 -25.09 -16.64 2.27
N ALA A 299 -25.38 -15.40 1.78
CA ALA A 299 -25.49 -15.19 0.35
C ALA A 299 -24.15 -15.59 -0.33
N LEU A 300 -24.21 -16.27 -1.46
CA LEU A 300 -23.03 -16.75 -2.20
C LEU A 300 -22.08 -15.58 -2.55
N SER A 301 -22.64 -14.44 -2.99
CA SER A 301 -21.89 -13.21 -3.24
C SER A 301 -21.06 -12.77 -2.01
N LYS A 302 -21.68 -12.84 -0.83
CA LYS A 302 -21.02 -12.50 0.43
C LYS A 302 -19.94 -13.53 0.80
N TYR A 303 -20.23 -14.81 0.62
CA TYR A 303 -19.33 -15.91 0.88
C TYR A 303 -18.03 -15.81 0.04
N VAL A 304 -18.14 -15.59 -1.28
CA VAL A 304 -16.97 -15.51 -2.17
C VAL A 304 -16.10 -14.29 -1.88
N THR A 305 -16.67 -13.17 -1.44
CA THR A 305 -15.88 -12.00 -1.08
C THR A 305 -15.05 -12.19 0.20
N ARG A 306 -15.33 -13.23 1.01
CA ARG A 306 -14.54 -13.53 2.22
C ARG A 306 -13.12 -14.02 1.90
N PHE A 307 -12.88 -14.53 0.69
CA PHE A 307 -11.53 -14.93 0.28
C PHE A 307 -10.57 -13.74 0.22
N ALA A 308 -11.06 -12.52 -0.06
CA ALA A 308 -10.26 -11.30 0.05
C ALA A 308 -9.63 -11.08 1.45
N LEU A 309 -10.24 -11.62 2.51
CA LEU A 309 -9.70 -11.48 3.88
C LEU A 309 -8.37 -12.21 4.06
N GLY A 310 -8.17 -13.35 3.39
CA GLY A 310 -6.91 -14.08 3.41
C GLY A 310 -5.81 -13.48 2.54
N LEU A 311 -6.19 -12.57 1.60
CA LEU A 311 -5.27 -11.84 0.73
C LEU A 311 -4.88 -10.46 1.29
N SER A 312 -5.40 -10.09 2.47
CA SER A 312 -5.00 -8.85 3.14
C SER A 312 -3.53 -8.90 3.53
N THR A 313 -2.74 -7.94 3.07
CA THR A 313 -1.34 -7.83 3.48
C THR A 313 -1.27 -7.49 4.97
N SER A 314 -0.57 -8.31 5.74
CA SER A 314 -0.60 -8.27 7.20
C SER A 314 0.67 -8.83 7.81
N ILE A 315 0.89 -8.51 9.08
CA ILE A 315 1.99 -9.03 9.90
C ILE A 315 1.39 -10.04 10.88
N PRO A 316 1.86 -11.29 10.91
CA PRO A 316 1.48 -12.23 11.95
C PRO A 316 2.14 -11.78 13.28
N ALA A 317 1.35 -11.26 14.21
CA ALA A 317 1.91 -10.55 15.37
C ALA A 317 1.85 -11.34 16.68
N VAL A 318 0.77 -12.03 16.97
CA VAL A 318 0.59 -12.80 18.21
C VAL A 318 -0.31 -14.00 17.98
N GLU A 319 0.06 -15.15 18.56
CA GLU A 319 -0.78 -16.34 18.60
C GLU A 319 -1.54 -16.37 19.92
N PHE A 320 -2.87 -16.55 19.85
CA PHE A 320 -3.72 -16.71 21.01
C PHE A 320 -3.98 -18.20 21.31
N GLU A 321 -4.06 -18.57 22.56
CA GLU A 321 -4.62 -19.85 22.95
C GLU A 321 -6.13 -19.87 22.66
N ALA A 322 -6.68 -21.04 22.27
CA ALA A 322 -8.09 -21.14 21.93
C ALA A 322 -9.02 -20.66 23.05
N ARG A 323 -8.67 -20.95 24.31
CA ARG A 323 -9.42 -20.53 25.52
C ARG A 323 -9.37 -19.02 25.79
N ASN A 324 -8.49 -18.29 25.12
CA ASN A 324 -8.30 -16.84 25.27
C ASN A 324 -8.92 -16.04 24.14
N ILE A 325 -9.70 -16.66 23.26
CA ILE A 325 -10.48 -16.04 22.20
C ILE A 325 -11.94 -16.12 22.61
N PHE A 326 -12.53 -14.98 22.92
CA PHE A 326 -13.91 -14.86 23.39
C PHE A 326 -14.79 -14.26 22.30
N PHE A 327 -16.01 -14.78 22.15
CA PHE A 327 -17.04 -14.21 21.30
C PHE A 327 -18.06 -13.51 22.19
N ILE A 328 -18.37 -12.26 21.87
CA ILE A 328 -19.29 -11.40 22.63
C ILE A 328 -20.31 -10.72 21.72
N ASP A 329 -21.43 -10.31 22.29
CA ASP A 329 -22.48 -9.60 21.58
C ASP A 329 -22.08 -8.15 21.28
N ASP A 330 -22.72 -7.58 20.27
CA ASP A 330 -22.66 -6.14 20.00
C ASP A 330 -23.54 -5.37 20.99
N ILE A 331 -23.26 -4.07 21.14
CA ILE A 331 -24.14 -3.13 21.84
C ILE A 331 -25.05 -2.50 20.80
N TYR A 332 -26.34 -2.47 21.09
CA TYR A 332 -27.37 -1.96 20.19
C TYR A 332 -27.96 -0.64 20.68
N GLY A 333 -28.42 0.18 19.74
CA GLY A 333 -29.09 1.43 20.05
C GLY A 333 -30.41 1.24 20.82
N SER A 334 -30.85 2.29 21.49
CA SER A 334 -32.07 2.28 22.38
C SER A 334 -33.35 1.91 21.64
N GLY A 335 -33.40 1.97 20.31
CA GLY A 335 -34.56 1.56 19.50
C GLY A 335 -34.61 0.06 19.13
N TYR A 336 -33.54 -0.69 19.39
CA TYR A 336 -33.46 -2.11 19.03
C TYR A 336 -34.33 -2.96 19.99
N GLN A 337 -35.20 -3.78 19.42
CA GLN A 337 -36.05 -4.66 20.20
C GLN A 337 -35.65 -6.12 20.14
N SER A 338 -35.52 -6.67 18.93
CA SER A 338 -35.13 -8.07 18.73
C SER A 338 -34.85 -8.39 17.24
N GLY A 339 -34.19 -9.49 16.95
CA GLY A 339 -33.93 -9.97 15.58
C GLY A 339 -32.53 -9.59 15.08
N LYS A 340 -32.38 -9.40 13.78
CA LYS A 340 -31.10 -9.00 13.19
C LYS A 340 -31.02 -7.47 13.16
N ALA A 341 -30.18 -6.90 14.03
CA ALA A 341 -29.92 -5.47 14.02
C ALA A 341 -29.33 -5.01 12.68
N SER A 342 -29.70 -3.82 12.27
CA SER A 342 -29.03 -3.13 11.17
C SER A 342 -27.63 -2.65 11.58
N ALA A 343 -26.77 -2.35 10.61
CA ALA A 343 -25.48 -1.75 10.90
C ALA A 343 -25.61 -0.36 11.55
N GLU A 344 -26.75 0.28 11.36
CA GLU A 344 -27.07 1.61 11.89
C GLU A 344 -27.43 1.56 13.38
N GLU A 345 -28.09 0.48 13.80
CA GLU A 345 -28.50 0.24 15.19
C GLU A 345 -27.37 -0.41 16.01
N THR A 346 -26.31 -0.90 15.35
CA THR A 346 -25.17 -1.55 16.01
C THR A 346 -24.13 -0.52 16.41
N MET A 347 -24.10 -0.15 17.70
CA MET A 347 -23.24 0.89 18.23
C MET A 347 -21.75 0.49 18.25
N THR A 348 -21.45 -0.80 18.18
CA THR A 348 -20.10 -1.36 18.26
C THR A 348 -19.65 -2.06 16.97
N ASP A 349 -20.32 -1.84 15.86
CA ASP A 349 -20.10 -2.56 14.59
C ASP A 349 -18.61 -2.60 14.19
N GLY A 350 -18.04 -3.78 14.22
CA GLY A 350 -16.65 -4.01 13.79
C GLY A 350 -15.57 -3.65 14.81
N CYS A 351 -15.91 -3.35 16.07
CA CYS A 351 -14.94 -3.03 17.12
C CYS A 351 -15.05 -3.96 18.32
N GLY A 352 -14.02 -4.77 18.58
CA GLY A 352 -13.89 -5.66 19.74
C GLY A 352 -12.90 -5.15 20.78
N LEU A 353 -12.52 -6.02 21.71
CA LEU A 353 -11.63 -5.70 22.82
C LEU A 353 -10.39 -6.60 22.79
N ILE A 354 -9.26 -6.09 23.26
CA ILE A 354 -7.99 -6.80 23.36
C ILE A 354 -7.28 -6.37 24.66
N ASN A 355 -6.65 -7.30 25.37
CA ASN A 355 -6.00 -6.92 26.63
C ASN A 355 -4.59 -6.35 26.42
N GLN A 356 -4.07 -5.78 27.50
CA GLN A 356 -2.76 -5.12 27.49
C GLN A 356 -1.62 -6.10 27.18
N ALA A 357 -1.71 -7.36 27.63
CA ALA A 357 -0.71 -8.38 27.36
C ALA A 357 -0.56 -8.65 25.86
N ALA A 358 -1.69 -8.79 25.15
CA ALA A 358 -1.70 -8.97 23.70
C ALA A 358 -1.19 -7.73 22.97
N LEU A 359 -1.55 -6.51 23.39
CA LEU A 359 -1.04 -5.27 22.79
C LEU A 359 0.48 -5.13 22.97
N ARG A 360 1.02 -5.54 24.13
CA ARG A 360 2.48 -5.58 24.35
C ARG A 360 3.16 -6.59 23.44
N ALA A 361 2.56 -7.77 23.24
CA ALA A 361 3.08 -8.77 22.32
C ALA A 361 3.09 -8.25 20.86
N ILE A 362 2.02 -7.57 20.42
CA ILE A 362 1.96 -6.93 19.11
C ILE A 362 3.02 -5.82 18.98
N ASN A 363 3.23 -5.01 20.04
CA ASN A 363 4.16 -3.90 20.00
C ASN A 363 5.63 -4.32 19.85
N ARG A 364 6.01 -5.54 20.27
CA ARG A 364 7.36 -6.08 20.05
C ARG A 364 7.73 -6.09 18.57
N HIS A 365 6.80 -6.51 17.70
CA HIS A 365 7.02 -6.51 16.24
C HIS A 365 7.15 -5.11 15.63
N LEU A 366 6.62 -4.09 16.30
CA LEU A 366 6.62 -2.71 15.80
C LEU A 366 7.81 -1.91 16.28
N ASN A 367 8.40 -2.35 17.38
CA ASN A 367 9.49 -1.65 18.06
C ASN A 367 9.16 -0.15 18.32
N LYS A 368 7.92 0.10 18.81
CA LYS A 368 7.45 1.44 19.15
C LYS A 368 7.70 1.74 20.63
N TYR A 369 8.02 2.99 20.93
CA TYR A 369 8.21 3.46 22.30
C TYR A 369 6.90 3.52 23.08
N SER A 370 5.79 3.89 22.43
CA SER A 370 4.45 3.93 23.02
C SER A 370 3.65 2.67 22.70
N LEU A 371 2.91 2.17 23.68
CA LEU A 371 1.99 1.06 23.47
C LEU A 371 0.74 1.55 22.71
N PRO A 372 0.41 0.99 21.55
CA PRO A 372 -0.84 1.31 20.88
C PRO A 372 -2.03 0.81 21.69
N VAL A 373 -3.08 1.59 21.77
CA VAL A 373 -4.33 1.21 22.49
C VAL A 373 -5.40 0.66 21.56
N ALA A 374 -5.19 0.75 20.25
CA ALA A 374 -6.08 0.17 19.26
C ALA A 374 -5.28 -0.46 18.12
N VAL A 375 -5.75 -1.62 17.64
CA VAL A 375 -5.11 -2.38 16.56
C VAL A 375 -6.16 -2.84 15.55
N GLN A 376 -5.90 -2.62 14.27
CA GLN A 376 -6.70 -3.14 13.18
C GLN A 376 -6.11 -4.46 12.69
N GLY A 377 -6.92 -5.50 12.54
CA GLY A 377 -6.38 -6.80 12.15
C GLY A 377 -7.42 -7.81 11.68
N ARG A 378 -6.94 -9.07 11.64
CA ARG A 378 -7.71 -10.26 11.29
C ARG A 378 -7.35 -11.40 12.25
N ILE A 379 -8.34 -12.13 12.73
CA ILE A 379 -8.16 -13.33 13.56
C ILE A 379 -9.43 -14.18 13.50
N ALA A 380 -9.30 -15.51 13.52
CA ALA A 380 -10.42 -16.45 13.67
C ALA A 380 -11.63 -16.18 12.77
N GLY A 381 -11.41 -15.76 11.53
CA GLY A 381 -12.48 -15.38 10.59
C GLY A 381 -13.05 -13.98 10.83
N ALA A 382 -12.61 -13.28 11.87
CA ALA A 382 -13.03 -11.91 12.17
C ALA A 382 -12.15 -10.86 11.49
N LYS A 383 -12.75 -9.70 11.23
CA LYS A 383 -12.07 -8.48 10.79
C LYS A 383 -12.58 -7.28 11.56
N GLY A 384 -11.69 -6.37 11.92
CA GLY A 384 -12.13 -5.15 12.60
C GLY A 384 -11.00 -4.40 13.28
N LEU A 385 -11.43 -3.54 14.19
CA LEU A 385 -10.61 -2.85 15.16
C LEU A 385 -10.75 -3.55 16.51
N TRP A 386 -9.69 -3.59 17.30
CA TRP A 386 -9.71 -4.02 18.70
C TRP A 386 -9.07 -2.93 19.55
N ILE A 387 -9.78 -2.49 20.58
CA ILE A 387 -9.28 -1.49 21.53
C ILE A 387 -8.94 -2.13 22.87
N LEU A 388 -8.10 -1.47 23.65
CA LEU A 388 -7.71 -1.90 24.98
C LEU A 388 -8.93 -2.20 25.85
N HIS A 389 -8.98 -3.42 26.41
CA HIS A 389 -10.02 -3.83 27.36
C HIS A 389 -9.96 -2.94 28.61
N PRO A 390 -11.11 -2.43 29.12
CA PRO A 390 -11.12 -1.54 30.27
C PRO A 390 -10.53 -2.19 31.54
N ASP A 391 -10.83 -3.44 31.79
CA ASP A 391 -10.61 -4.06 33.11
C ASP A 391 -9.64 -5.27 33.11
N ASP A 392 -9.39 -5.93 31.96
CA ASP A 392 -8.55 -7.13 31.94
C ASP A 392 -7.06 -6.77 32.05
N THR A 393 -6.47 -7.17 33.14
CA THR A 393 -5.04 -7.01 33.48
C THR A 393 -4.26 -8.34 33.49
N SER A 394 -4.87 -9.40 32.99
CA SER A 394 -4.26 -10.73 32.98
C SER A 394 -2.93 -10.74 32.18
N PRO A 395 -1.96 -11.56 32.59
CA PRO A 395 -0.68 -11.66 31.89
C PRO A 395 -0.78 -12.42 30.55
N ASP A 396 -1.82 -13.23 30.37
CA ASP A 396 -2.06 -13.98 29.15
C ASP A 396 -2.69 -13.08 28.07
N SER A 397 -2.29 -13.29 26.82
CA SER A 397 -2.90 -12.59 25.70
C SER A 397 -4.34 -13.04 25.49
N LYS A 398 -5.30 -12.10 25.56
CA LYS A 398 -6.74 -12.33 25.39
C LYS A 398 -7.35 -11.38 24.38
N ILE A 399 -8.38 -11.85 23.68
CA ILE A 399 -9.11 -11.09 22.66
C ILE A 399 -10.61 -11.41 22.68
N TRP A 400 -11.44 -10.37 22.55
CA TRP A 400 -12.91 -10.46 22.49
C TRP A 400 -13.39 -10.02 21.13
N ILE A 401 -14.10 -10.89 20.44
CA ILE A 401 -14.58 -10.72 19.08
C ILE A 401 -16.09 -10.54 19.12
N ARG A 402 -16.59 -9.42 18.59
CA ARG A 402 -18.03 -9.17 18.50
C ARG A 402 -18.64 -9.92 17.31
N GLU A 403 -19.95 -10.17 17.37
CA GLU A 403 -20.68 -10.82 16.28
C GLU A 403 -20.51 -10.06 14.96
N SER A 404 -20.58 -8.74 14.99
CA SER A 404 -20.38 -7.89 13.82
C SER A 404 -18.98 -8.06 13.17
N GLN A 405 -17.97 -8.46 13.94
CA GLN A 405 -16.62 -8.73 13.42
C GLN A 405 -16.48 -10.13 12.81
N ASN A 406 -17.24 -11.13 13.28
CA ASN A 406 -17.12 -12.53 12.88
C ASN A 406 -17.72 -12.76 11.48
N LYS A 407 -16.89 -12.62 10.45
CA LYS A 407 -17.31 -12.69 9.03
C LYS A 407 -17.24 -14.08 8.43
N ILE A 408 -16.41 -14.96 8.99
CA ILE A 408 -16.28 -16.39 8.62
C ILE A 408 -16.43 -17.21 9.89
N LYS A 409 -17.42 -18.10 9.93
CA LYS A 409 -17.66 -18.98 11.08
C LYS A 409 -16.81 -20.23 10.97
N HIS A 410 -16.08 -20.53 12.02
CA HIS A 410 -15.30 -21.74 12.22
C HIS A 410 -15.79 -22.47 13.48
N THR A 411 -15.81 -23.80 13.48
CA THR A 411 -16.11 -24.61 14.69
C THR A 411 -14.85 -24.97 15.44
N GLN A 412 -13.75 -25.19 14.71
CA GLN A 412 -12.45 -25.47 15.29
C GLN A 412 -11.44 -24.45 14.73
N LEU A 413 -10.73 -23.80 15.62
CA LEU A 413 -9.70 -22.86 15.26
C LEU A 413 -8.35 -23.58 15.20
N HIS A 414 -7.88 -23.90 13.99
CA HIS A 414 -6.51 -24.32 13.78
C HIS A 414 -5.52 -23.26 14.26
N ARG A 415 -4.29 -23.65 14.52
CA ARG A 415 -3.24 -22.73 14.99
C ARG A 415 -3.12 -21.48 14.12
N ALA A 416 -3.11 -21.64 12.78
CA ALA A 416 -3.05 -20.51 11.84
C ALA A 416 -4.24 -19.54 11.96
N HIS A 417 -5.42 -20.00 12.40
CA HIS A 417 -6.57 -19.11 12.62
C HIS A 417 -6.46 -18.29 13.91
N ARG A 418 -5.67 -18.73 14.87
CA ARG A 418 -5.48 -18.09 16.16
C ARG A 418 -4.37 -17.05 16.18
N ILE A 419 -3.70 -16.85 15.03
CA ILE A 419 -2.69 -15.82 14.85
C ILE A 419 -3.38 -14.50 14.49
N PHE A 420 -3.11 -13.46 15.27
CA PHE A 420 -3.55 -12.11 14.96
C PHE A 420 -2.73 -11.53 13.83
N GLU A 421 -3.40 -11.19 12.75
CA GLU A 421 -2.81 -10.59 11.57
C GLU A 421 -2.97 -9.08 11.63
N LEU A 422 -1.92 -8.41 12.04
CA LEU A 422 -1.89 -6.97 12.22
C LEU A 422 -1.87 -6.24 10.87
N LEU A 423 -2.76 -5.26 10.71
CA LEU A 423 -2.79 -4.36 9.56
C LEU A 423 -2.28 -2.96 9.92
N SER A 424 -2.76 -2.41 11.04
CA SER A 424 -2.44 -1.05 11.47
C SER A 424 -2.66 -0.89 12.98
N THR A 425 -2.08 0.16 13.57
CA THR A 425 -2.22 0.50 14.99
C THR A 425 -2.65 1.94 15.16
N SER A 426 -3.23 2.29 16.32
CA SER A 426 -3.41 3.70 16.71
C SER A 426 -2.06 4.43 16.74
N GLN A 427 -2.08 5.70 16.42
CA GLN A 427 -0.90 6.54 16.23
C GLN A 427 -1.19 7.96 16.66
N PRO A 428 -0.17 8.72 17.11
CA PRO A 428 -0.30 10.14 17.28
C PRO A 428 -0.87 10.81 16.02
N PRO A 429 -1.78 11.76 16.18
CA PRO A 429 -2.47 12.37 15.05
C PRO A 429 -1.53 13.23 14.20
N ASN A 430 -1.79 13.26 12.90
CA ASN A 430 -1.18 14.20 11.98
C ASN A 430 -2.28 15.12 11.42
N SER A 431 -1.90 16.38 11.13
CA SER A 431 -2.77 17.29 10.39
C SER A 431 -3.10 16.72 9.01
N ILE A 432 -4.29 17.00 8.53
CA ILE A 432 -4.78 16.51 7.25
C ILE A 432 -5.01 17.64 6.25
N SER A 433 -5.14 17.26 4.98
CA SER A 433 -5.70 18.13 3.94
C SER A 433 -7.07 17.62 3.54
N ILE A 434 -8.06 18.51 3.50
CA ILE A 434 -9.37 18.19 2.93
C ILE A 434 -9.34 18.36 1.42
N THR A 435 -10.17 17.58 0.72
CA THR A 435 -10.23 17.57 -0.75
C THR A 435 -11.67 17.82 -1.24
N THR A 436 -11.93 17.63 -2.50
CA THR A 436 -13.19 17.97 -3.19
C THR A 436 -14.47 17.71 -2.40
N GLN A 437 -14.67 16.49 -1.89
CA GLN A 437 -15.94 16.09 -1.28
C GLN A 437 -16.25 16.83 0.03
N PRO A 438 -15.36 16.82 1.05
CA PRO A 438 -15.58 17.64 2.25
C PRO A 438 -15.72 19.13 1.95
N ILE A 439 -14.97 19.67 0.98
CA ILE A 439 -15.04 21.09 0.62
C ILE A 439 -16.44 21.47 0.13
N VAL A 440 -17.02 20.69 -0.78
CA VAL A 440 -18.37 20.91 -1.29
C VAL A 440 -19.40 20.78 -0.18
N ASN A 441 -19.24 19.81 0.72
CA ASN A 441 -20.12 19.61 1.86
C ASN A 441 -20.03 20.78 2.85
N LEU A 442 -18.83 21.23 3.21
CA LEU A 442 -18.62 22.37 4.10
C LEU A 442 -19.27 23.64 3.55
N ALA A 443 -19.05 23.94 2.26
CA ALA A 443 -19.65 25.08 1.60
C ALA A 443 -21.20 25.02 1.61
N TYR A 444 -21.76 23.83 1.37
CA TYR A 444 -23.19 23.61 1.42
C TYR A 444 -23.75 23.80 2.85
N ASN A 445 -23.02 23.33 3.86
CA ASN A 445 -23.41 23.35 5.26
C ASN A 445 -23.08 24.67 5.97
N GLY A 446 -22.83 25.76 5.23
CA GLY A 446 -22.77 27.14 5.74
C GLY A 446 -21.37 27.71 5.93
N VAL A 447 -20.30 26.99 5.61
CA VAL A 447 -18.94 27.56 5.63
C VAL A 447 -18.79 28.55 4.46
N PRO A 448 -18.40 29.82 4.70
CA PRO A 448 -18.24 30.81 3.65
C PRO A 448 -17.22 30.40 2.60
N HIS A 449 -17.52 30.67 1.32
CA HIS A 449 -16.60 30.36 0.23
C HIS A 449 -15.27 31.07 0.40
N GLU A 450 -15.28 32.31 0.86
CA GLU A 450 -14.11 33.15 1.12
C GLU A 450 -13.15 32.52 2.13
N THR A 451 -13.69 31.86 3.16
CA THR A 451 -12.91 31.09 4.14
C THR A 451 -12.16 29.94 3.46
N LEU A 452 -12.86 29.16 2.62
CA LEU A 452 -12.25 28.03 1.92
C LEU A 452 -11.20 28.47 0.87
N LEU A 453 -11.45 29.61 0.20
CA LEU A 453 -10.49 30.23 -0.73
C LEU A 453 -9.22 30.67 -0.01
N SER A 454 -9.39 31.38 1.10
CA SER A 454 -8.25 31.86 1.92
C SER A 454 -7.39 30.71 2.43
N TRP A 455 -8.00 29.63 2.91
CA TRP A 455 -7.27 28.44 3.36
C TRP A 455 -6.54 27.73 2.23
N LEU A 456 -7.13 27.66 1.01
CA LEU A 456 -6.46 27.09 -0.16
C LEU A 456 -5.21 27.91 -0.54
N GLU A 457 -5.36 29.21 -0.64
CA GLU A 457 -4.26 30.12 -1.00
C GLU A 457 -3.13 30.09 0.04
N LYS A 458 -3.49 30.16 1.33
CA LYS A 458 -2.54 30.02 2.43
C LYS A 458 -1.80 28.70 2.38
N GLY A 459 -2.51 27.59 2.22
CA GLY A 459 -1.92 26.26 2.11
C GLY A 459 -0.99 26.11 0.92
N LEU A 460 -1.34 26.70 -0.22
CA LEU A 460 -0.48 26.68 -1.41
C LEU A 460 0.81 27.49 -1.19
N VAL A 461 0.70 28.66 -0.54
CA VAL A 461 1.87 29.46 -0.17
C VAL A 461 2.76 28.71 0.82
N GLU A 462 2.20 28.13 1.88
CA GLU A 462 2.94 27.35 2.88
C GLU A 462 3.70 26.15 2.28
N GLN A 463 3.17 25.53 1.24
CA GLN A 463 3.82 24.41 0.56
C GLN A 463 4.90 24.85 -0.42
N ILE A 464 4.67 25.92 -1.17
CA ILE A 464 5.52 26.29 -2.30
C ILE A 464 6.57 27.35 -1.92
N GLN A 465 6.22 28.32 -1.06
CA GLN A 465 7.16 29.39 -0.68
C GLN A 465 8.51 28.87 -0.15
N PRO A 466 8.55 27.83 0.71
CA PRO A 466 9.83 27.27 1.16
C PRO A 466 10.69 26.64 0.06
N LEU A 467 10.08 26.25 -1.08
CA LEU A 467 10.79 25.71 -2.25
C LEU A 467 11.40 26.83 -3.11
N ILE A 468 10.88 28.04 -3.00
CA ILE A 468 11.30 29.22 -3.77
C ILE A 468 12.34 30.07 -3.00
N ASP A 469 12.25 30.06 -1.69
CA ASP A 469 13.05 30.93 -0.81
C ASP A 469 14.46 30.33 -0.57
N TRP A 470 15.42 30.73 -1.42
CA TRP A 470 16.81 30.23 -1.39
C TRP A 470 17.80 31.12 -0.65
N ASP A 471 17.35 32.28 -0.17
CA ASP A 471 18.22 33.30 0.47
C ASP A 471 18.41 33.10 1.97
N ARG A 472 17.74 32.12 2.52
CA ARG A 472 17.91 31.72 3.91
C ARG A 472 19.33 31.22 4.16
N PRO A 473 19.95 31.56 5.28
CA PRO A 473 21.35 31.24 5.56
C PRO A 473 21.65 29.75 5.61
N HIS A 474 20.60 28.92 5.82
CA HIS A 474 20.74 27.47 5.88
C HIS A 474 19.86 26.74 4.83
N SER A 475 20.49 25.90 4.02
CA SER A 475 19.79 25.04 3.08
C SER A 475 18.86 24.00 3.75
N ALA A 476 18.92 23.86 5.09
CA ALA A 476 18.10 22.97 5.88
C ALA A 476 16.59 23.23 5.70
N HIS A 477 16.18 24.49 5.51
CA HIS A 477 14.77 24.81 5.25
C HIS A 477 14.28 24.24 3.90
N LEU A 478 15.06 24.40 2.84
CA LEU A 478 14.77 23.83 1.54
C LEU A 478 14.77 22.29 1.60
N TRP A 479 15.76 21.71 2.28
CA TRP A 479 15.83 20.28 2.52
C TRP A 479 14.55 19.76 3.19
N GLN A 480 14.12 20.39 4.30
CA GLN A 480 12.92 19.98 5.01
C GLN A 480 11.65 20.15 4.16
N ALA A 481 11.56 21.23 3.37
CA ALA A 481 10.43 21.47 2.47
C ALA A 481 10.31 20.33 1.43
N ILE A 482 11.42 19.95 0.79
CA ILE A 482 11.47 18.84 -0.17
C ILE A 482 11.16 17.50 0.51
N TYR A 483 11.73 17.27 1.69
CA TYR A 483 11.48 16.04 2.45
C TYR A 483 9.99 15.86 2.79
N LYS A 484 9.33 16.95 3.19
CA LYS A 484 7.89 16.99 3.50
C LYS A 484 7.04 16.82 2.24
N ALA A 485 7.29 17.62 1.19
CA ALA A 485 6.55 17.58 -0.07
C ALA A 485 6.58 16.16 -0.71
N GLY A 486 7.75 15.53 -0.77
CA GLY A 486 7.91 14.18 -1.30
C GLY A 486 7.49 13.06 -0.34
N SER A 487 7.11 13.35 0.90
CA SER A 487 6.90 12.33 1.95
C SER A 487 8.06 11.30 2.01
N ILE A 488 9.29 11.78 1.84
CA ILE A 488 10.48 10.96 1.57
C ILE A 488 10.75 9.96 2.70
N GLY A 489 10.65 10.39 3.96
CA GLY A 489 10.86 9.51 5.11
C GLY A 489 9.91 8.31 5.13
N ARG A 490 8.63 8.55 4.83
CA ARG A 490 7.65 7.47 4.73
C ARG A 490 7.96 6.51 3.58
N SER A 491 8.36 7.05 2.43
CA SER A 491 8.72 6.24 1.26
C SER A 491 9.98 5.39 1.50
N ARG A 492 11.01 5.98 2.13
CA ARG A 492 12.25 5.27 2.50
C ARG A 492 11.99 4.17 3.54
N LEU A 493 11.21 4.49 4.57
CA LEU A 493 10.86 3.52 5.60
C LEU A 493 9.98 2.38 5.07
N ALA A 494 9.08 2.68 4.12
CA ALA A 494 8.30 1.66 3.44
C ALA A 494 9.17 0.68 2.64
N ARG A 495 10.29 1.14 2.07
CA ARG A 495 11.27 0.29 1.38
C ARG A 495 12.10 -0.56 2.35
N LEU A 496 12.55 0.04 3.45
CA LEU A 496 13.36 -0.65 4.46
C LEU A 496 12.55 -1.72 5.23
N THR A 497 11.27 -1.44 5.45
CA THR A 497 10.39 -2.32 6.22
C THR A 497 9.07 -2.57 5.48
N PRO A 498 9.08 -3.27 4.32
CA PRO A 498 7.92 -3.39 3.46
C PRO A 498 6.69 -3.98 4.17
N GLY A 499 6.86 -4.89 5.12
CA GLY A 499 5.76 -5.44 5.92
C GLY A 499 5.25 -4.49 7.01
N LEU A 500 6.13 -3.66 7.59
CA LEU A 500 5.86 -2.86 8.79
C LEU A 500 5.36 -1.45 8.50
N SER A 501 5.55 -0.94 7.30
CA SER A 501 5.26 0.47 6.98
C SER A 501 3.81 0.87 7.28
N ARG A 502 2.84 0.04 6.92
CA ARG A 502 1.42 0.26 7.22
C ARG A 502 1.14 0.21 8.73
N ALA A 503 1.64 -0.82 9.40
CA ALA A 503 1.43 -0.99 10.83
C ALA A 503 2.06 0.14 11.66
N LYS A 504 3.16 0.71 11.17
CA LYS A 504 3.81 1.89 11.77
C LYS A 504 3.20 3.23 11.34
N GLY A 505 2.17 3.25 10.48
CA GLY A 505 1.51 4.47 10.01
C GLY A 505 2.27 5.26 8.96
N PHE A 506 3.27 4.66 8.33
CA PHE A 506 4.07 5.31 7.28
C PHE A 506 3.46 5.17 5.88
N THR A 507 2.27 4.63 5.76
CA THR A 507 1.54 4.72 4.50
C THR A 507 1.28 6.19 4.20
N LYS A 508 1.51 6.63 2.97
CA LYS A 508 1.06 7.94 2.52
C LYS A 508 -0.39 8.07 2.97
N GLY A 509 -0.65 9.05 3.80
CA GLY A 509 -1.99 9.62 3.96
C GLY A 509 -2.31 10.35 2.65
N SER A 510 -2.31 9.62 1.56
CA SER A 510 -3.03 10.00 0.39
C SER A 510 -4.47 9.73 0.76
N TRP A 511 -5.13 10.74 1.23
CA TRP A 511 -6.53 10.94 1.04
C TRP A 511 -6.73 11.12 -0.47
N LYS A 512 -6.39 10.08 -1.22
CA LYS A 512 -6.94 9.95 -2.55
C LYS A 512 -8.43 9.80 -2.32
N ASP A 513 -9.21 10.55 -3.07
CA ASP A 513 -10.63 10.33 -3.32
C ASP A 513 -10.86 8.92 -3.91
N ASP A 514 -10.21 7.90 -3.35
CA ASP A 514 -10.37 6.52 -3.72
C ASP A 514 -11.59 6.01 -2.97
N GLU A 515 -12.68 6.17 -3.65
CA GLU A 515 -14.04 5.75 -3.45
C GLU A 515 -14.19 4.27 -3.08
N SER A 516 -13.11 3.56 -2.87
CA SER A 516 -13.10 2.16 -2.44
C SER A 516 -12.28 1.99 -1.17
N GLU A 517 -12.76 2.55 -0.05
CA GLU A 517 -12.20 2.24 1.28
C GLU A 517 -12.19 0.75 1.64
N GLN A 518 -12.86 -0.08 0.89
CA GLN A 518 -12.79 -1.52 1.10
C GLN A 518 -11.49 -2.13 0.60
N ILE A 519 -10.69 -1.39 -0.17
CA ILE A 519 -9.52 -1.90 -0.85
C ILE A 519 -8.39 -0.87 -0.84
N ILE A 520 -8.24 -0.11 0.23
CA ILE A 520 -6.93 0.42 0.57
C ILE A 520 -6.18 -0.70 1.33
N GLU A 521 -6.21 -1.86 0.78
CA GLU A 521 -5.12 -2.78 0.88
C GLU A 521 -4.12 -2.31 -0.16
N VAL A 522 -3.12 -1.67 0.34
CA VAL A 522 -2.02 -0.95 -0.27
C VAL A 522 -1.16 -1.82 -1.23
N ASP A 523 -1.77 -2.71 -2.00
CA ASP A 523 -1.10 -3.42 -3.09
C ASP A 523 -0.95 -2.54 -4.35
N SER A 524 -1.78 -1.49 -4.51
CA SER A 524 -1.61 -0.52 -5.58
C SER A 524 -0.38 0.38 -5.42
N PHE A 525 0.17 0.48 -4.20
CA PHE A 525 1.44 1.19 -3.98
C PHE A 525 2.64 0.45 -4.56
N GLU A 526 2.56 -0.87 -4.72
CA GLU A 526 3.68 -1.64 -5.24
C GLU A 526 3.74 -1.64 -6.77
N ASP A 527 2.64 -1.39 -7.48
CA ASP A 527 2.67 -1.21 -8.93
C ASP A 527 3.00 0.23 -9.36
N ALA A 528 2.57 1.23 -8.63
CA ALA A 528 3.13 2.58 -8.70
C ALA A 528 4.51 2.65 -8.03
N GLY A 529 4.77 1.79 -7.06
CA GLY A 529 5.98 1.69 -6.24
C GLY A 529 7.10 0.85 -6.82
N SER A 530 6.84 -0.01 -7.79
CA SER A 530 7.93 -0.70 -8.50
C SER A 530 8.79 0.26 -9.31
N THR A 531 8.28 1.48 -9.57
CA THR A 531 9.04 2.57 -10.20
C THR A 531 9.30 3.75 -9.26
N SER A 532 8.50 3.94 -8.20
CA SER A 532 8.60 5.15 -7.36
C SER A 532 9.57 5.05 -6.19
N GLY A 533 10.17 3.91 -5.96
CA GLY A 533 11.08 3.69 -4.83
C GLY A 533 12.41 3.06 -5.21
N GLU A 534 12.56 2.57 -6.42
CA GLU A 534 13.80 1.98 -6.91
C GLU A 534 14.74 3.07 -7.43
N ARG A 535 16.02 2.82 -7.28
CA ARG A 535 17.08 3.61 -7.87
C ARG A 535 17.53 2.99 -9.17
N ASN A 536 18.11 3.79 -10.04
CA ASN A 536 18.85 3.28 -11.17
C ASN A 536 20.01 2.43 -10.62
N GLN A 537 20.00 1.13 -10.91
CA GLN A 537 20.98 0.18 -10.40
C GLN A 537 22.42 0.46 -10.87
N TYR A 538 22.60 1.25 -11.93
CA TYR A 538 23.88 1.59 -12.52
C TYR A 538 24.43 2.92 -12.00
N SER A 539 23.61 3.97 -12.00
CA SER A 539 24.05 5.32 -11.61
C SER A 539 23.76 5.65 -10.15
N GLY A 540 22.91 4.87 -9.46
CA GLY A 540 22.42 5.16 -8.12
C GLY A 540 21.41 6.32 -8.05
N ALA A 541 20.98 6.89 -9.18
CA ALA A 541 20.04 8.00 -9.21
C ALA A 541 18.65 7.58 -8.71
N PRO A 542 18.02 8.33 -7.78
CA PRO A 542 16.63 8.12 -7.44
C PRO A 542 15.71 8.37 -8.62
N PHE A 543 14.66 7.55 -8.79
CA PHE A 543 13.63 7.80 -9.81
C PHE A 543 12.64 8.89 -9.38
N VAL A 544 12.47 9.12 -8.09
CA VAL A 544 11.57 10.15 -7.54
C VAL A 544 12.29 11.49 -7.52
N ALA A 545 11.69 12.51 -8.14
CA ALA A 545 12.27 13.84 -8.24
C ALA A 545 12.63 14.46 -6.88
N ASN A 546 11.75 14.30 -5.88
CA ASN A 546 11.98 14.81 -4.53
C ASN A 546 13.21 14.18 -3.85
N GLU A 547 13.40 12.86 -3.99
CA GLU A 547 14.59 12.19 -3.46
C GLU A 547 15.85 12.60 -4.22
N PHE A 548 15.73 12.76 -5.53
CA PHE A 548 16.84 13.23 -6.37
C PHE A 548 17.31 14.63 -5.94
N VAL A 549 16.36 15.56 -5.73
CA VAL A 549 16.65 16.91 -5.25
C VAL A 549 17.24 16.89 -3.84
N LEU A 550 16.64 16.09 -2.95
CA LEU A 550 17.12 15.95 -1.57
C LEU A 550 18.58 15.51 -1.53
N GLU A 551 18.97 14.51 -2.28
CA GLU A 551 20.35 14.01 -2.30
C GLU A 551 21.34 14.97 -2.93
N LEU A 552 20.92 15.74 -3.93
CA LEU A 552 21.76 16.84 -4.43
C LEU A 552 22.01 17.91 -3.35
N LEU A 553 20.96 18.31 -2.62
CA LEU A 553 21.10 19.26 -1.51
C LEU A 553 22.02 18.71 -0.40
N GLN A 554 21.90 17.44 -0.06
CA GLN A 554 22.74 16.72 0.91
C GLN A 554 24.20 16.67 0.46
N ALA A 555 24.44 16.52 -0.83
CA ALA A 555 25.79 16.54 -1.41
C ALA A 555 26.40 17.96 -1.46
N GLY A 556 25.64 19.01 -1.10
CA GLY A 556 26.13 20.40 -1.10
C GLY A 556 25.86 21.18 -2.39
N PHE A 557 24.99 20.67 -3.29
CA PHE A 557 24.52 21.49 -4.40
C PHE A 557 23.52 22.54 -3.92
N HIS A 558 23.54 23.71 -4.56
CA HIS A 558 22.61 24.80 -4.26
C HIS A 558 21.88 25.23 -5.55
N PRO A 559 20.56 25.56 -5.49
CA PRO A 559 19.80 25.91 -6.70
C PRO A 559 20.34 27.14 -7.45
N ARG A 560 20.99 28.07 -6.77
CA ARG A 560 21.64 29.24 -7.41
C ARG A 560 22.84 28.90 -8.31
N HIS A 561 23.45 27.73 -8.09
CA HIS A 561 24.69 27.33 -8.76
C HIS A 561 24.52 26.04 -9.59
N SER A 562 23.40 25.32 -9.45
CA SER A 562 23.13 24.08 -10.15
C SER A 562 21.86 24.16 -10.99
N ALA A 563 22.04 24.18 -12.30
CA ALA A 563 20.92 24.22 -13.25
C ALA A 563 20.03 22.97 -13.13
N VAL A 564 20.63 21.78 -12.93
CA VAL A 564 19.91 20.52 -12.72
C VAL A 564 19.01 20.59 -11.49
N LEU A 565 19.51 21.11 -10.39
CA LEU A 565 18.75 21.26 -9.16
C LEU A 565 17.60 22.25 -9.35
N LYS A 566 17.86 23.41 -9.98
CA LYS A 566 16.82 24.39 -10.32
C LYS A 566 15.71 23.77 -11.20
N ASP A 567 16.08 23.07 -12.26
CA ASP A 567 15.12 22.47 -13.18
C ASP A 567 14.26 21.38 -12.51
N LYS A 568 14.85 20.60 -11.62
CA LYS A 568 14.11 19.62 -10.81
C LYS A 568 13.19 20.27 -9.78
N LEU A 569 13.61 21.38 -9.17
CA LEU A 569 12.75 22.18 -8.28
C LEU A 569 11.57 22.79 -9.04
N SER A 570 11.79 23.37 -10.24
CA SER A 570 10.71 23.85 -11.10
C SER A 570 9.68 22.76 -11.38
N PHE A 571 10.15 21.57 -11.74
CA PHE A 571 9.27 20.42 -11.96
C PHE A 571 8.46 20.03 -10.71
N ILE A 572 9.09 20.03 -9.52
CA ILE A 572 8.39 19.73 -8.26
C ILE A 572 7.34 20.80 -7.97
N ILE A 573 7.68 22.07 -8.08
CA ILE A 573 6.75 23.19 -7.86
C ILE A 573 5.55 23.10 -8.81
N GLU A 574 5.79 22.82 -10.09
CA GLU A 574 4.73 22.64 -11.08
C GLU A 574 3.81 21.46 -10.73
N GLN A 575 4.38 20.34 -10.29
CA GLN A 575 3.60 19.16 -9.88
C GLN A 575 2.77 19.43 -8.62
N GLU A 576 3.31 20.13 -7.61
CA GLU A 576 2.57 20.48 -6.39
C GLU A 576 1.43 21.45 -6.69
N ILE A 577 1.67 22.46 -7.52
CA ILE A 577 0.61 23.40 -7.96
C ILE A 577 -0.47 22.64 -8.76
N GLU A 578 -0.08 21.79 -9.72
CA GLU A 578 -1.02 21.01 -10.51
C GLU A 578 -1.83 20.04 -9.64
N HIS A 579 -1.19 19.42 -8.66
CA HIS A 579 -1.87 18.56 -7.68
C HIS A 579 -2.90 19.36 -6.86
N CYS A 580 -2.53 20.55 -6.40
CA CYS A 580 -3.45 21.44 -5.68
C CYS A 580 -4.64 21.85 -6.58
N VAL A 581 -4.41 22.26 -7.83
CA VAL A 581 -5.46 22.63 -8.78
C VAL A 581 -6.41 21.48 -9.11
N LYS A 582 -5.88 20.25 -9.27
CA LYS A 582 -6.68 19.06 -9.60
C LYS A 582 -7.44 18.47 -8.40
N LYS A 583 -6.88 18.58 -7.21
CA LYS A 583 -7.38 17.91 -6.00
C LYS A 583 -7.99 18.87 -4.98
N TYR A 584 -7.80 20.18 -5.18
CA TYR A 584 -8.22 21.22 -4.24
C TYR A 584 -7.77 20.94 -2.79
N ALA A 585 -6.57 20.37 -2.62
CA ALA A 585 -6.08 19.97 -1.31
C ALA A 585 -5.84 21.20 -0.41
N ILE A 586 -6.70 21.39 0.60
CA ILE A 586 -6.58 22.45 1.59
C ILE A 586 -5.97 21.85 2.86
N PRO A 587 -4.71 22.16 3.20
CA PRO A 587 -4.12 21.72 4.46
C PRO A 587 -4.73 22.49 5.62
N LEU A 588 -5.11 21.79 6.68
CA LEU A 588 -5.68 22.37 7.88
C LEU A 588 -4.82 22.01 9.08
N ALA A 589 -4.23 23.02 9.73
CA ALA A 589 -3.31 22.82 10.86
C ALA A 589 -4.05 22.27 12.09
N GLU A 590 -5.23 22.78 12.37
CA GLU A 590 -6.09 22.32 13.46
C GLU A 590 -7.03 21.19 12.99
N SER A 591 -6.43 20.14 12.48
CA SER A 591 -7.14 18.94 12.07
C SER A 591 -6.38 17.69 12.50
N LEU A 592 -7.05 16.56 12.50
CA LEU A 592 -6.42 15.28 12.78
C LEU A 592 -7.20 14.13 12.12
N SER A 593 -6.53 12.98 12.05
CA SER A 593 -7.19 11.72 11.69
C SER A 593 -6.85 10.64 12.69
N GLY A 594 -7.81 9.77 13.00
CA GLY A 594 -7.63 8.69 13.94
C GLY A 594 -8.65 7.57 13.75
N PHE A 595 -8.37 6.41 14.32
CA PHE A 595 -9.36 5.36 14.40
C PHE A 595 -10.56 5.83 15.22
N VAL A 596 -11.75 5.40 14.82
CA VAL A 596 -12.97 5.58 15.64
C VAL A 596 -13.25 4.31 16.43
N ALA A 597 -13.60 4.45 17.68
CA ALA A 597 -13.98 3.35 18.58
C ALA A 597 -15.22 3.73 19.41
N PRO A 598 -16.05 2.74 19.77
CA PRO A 598 -17.17 2.96 20.69
C PRO A 598 -16.63 3.21 22.10
N ASP A 599 -17.36 4.00 22.87
CA ASP A 599 -17.04 4.27 24.27
C ASP A 599 -17.01 2.96 25.07
N PRO A 600 -15.82 2.54 25.57
CA PRO A 600 -15.67 1.28 26.29
C PRO A 600 -16.31 1.28 27.68
N LEU A 601 -16.66 2.46 28.22
CA LEU A 601 -17.26 2.64 29.55
C LEU A 601 -18.72 3.08 29.50
N GLY A 602 -19.23 3.51 28.34
CA GLY A 602 -20.61 3.99 28.18
C GLY A 602 -20.91 5.31 28.88
N ILE A 603 -19.90 6.15 29.11
CA ILE A 603 -20.04 7.41 29.89
C ILE A 603 -20.31 8.65 29.03
N LEU A 604 -20.01 8.58 27.72
CA LEU A 604 -20.32 9.67 26.80
C LEU A 604 -21.82 9.74 26.52
N ASP A 605 -22.35 10.95 26.45
CA ASP A 605 -23.73 11.17 26.04
C ASP A 605 -23.84 11.24 24.50
N GLU A 606 -25.08 11.12 23.98
CA GLU A 606 -25.33 11.21 22.54
C GLU A 606 -24.84 12.56 21.99
N GLY A 607 -24.06 12.53 20.90
CA GLY A 607 -23.44 13.73 20.34
C GLY A 607 -22.12 14.14 21.00
N GLU A 608 -21.69 13.46 22.06
CA GLU A 608 -20.38 13.67 22.67
C GLU A 608 -19.33 12.72 22.09
N ILE A 609 -18.11 13.23 22.02
CA ILE A 609 -16.92 12.46 21.68
C ILE A 609 -15.78 12.76 22.64
N TYR A 610 -14.80 11.87 22.67
CA TYR A 610 -13.57 12.08 23.40
C TYR A 610 -12.36 11.84 22.49
N PHE A 611 -11.33 12.70 22.59
CA PHE A 611 -10.05 12.49 21.98
C PHE A 611 -8.93 13.08 22.83
N ARG A 612 -7.91 12.25 23.06
CA ARG A 612 -6.64 12.63 23.67
C ARG A 612 -5.49 12.20 22.76
N SER A 613 -4.52 13.06 22.57
CA SER A 613 -3.27 12.72 21.87
C SER A 613 -2.22 12.20 22.86
N SER A 614 -1.44 11.21 22.45
CA SER A 614 -0.25 10.77 23.21
C SER A 614 0.93 11.74 23.07
N GLU A 615 0.90 12.61 22.07
CA GLU A 615 1.86 13.70 21.85
C GLU A 615 1.16 15.04 22.03
N SER A 616 1.92 16.07 22.45
CA SER A 616 1.36 17.41 22.58
C SER A 616 0.97 17.99 21.23
N LEU A 617 -0.27 18.48 21.14
CA LEU A 617 -0.80 19.25 20.02
C LEU A 617 -0.47 20.74 20.25
N LEU A 618 -0.12 21.44 19.17
CA LEU A 618 0.14 22.88 19.20
C LEU A 618 -1.11 23.63 18.71
N ASP A 619 -1.60 24.55 19.48
CA ASP A 619 -2.56 25.55 19.01
C ASP A 619 -1.79 26.65 18.24
N PRO A 620 -1.99 26.78 16.92
CA PRO A 620 -1.23 27.74 16.12
C PRO A 620 -1.53 29.20 16.45
N ARG A 621 -2.64 29.51 17.15
CA ARG A 621 -3.04 30.87 17.53
C ARG A 621 -2.47 31.28 18.88
N THR A 622 -2.59 30.42 19.87
CA THR A 622 -2.11 30.69 21.23
C THR A 622 -0.66 30.27 21.46
N GLN A 623 -0.10 29.45 20.56
CA GLN A 623 1.20 28.79 20.70
C GLN A 623 1.31 27.93 21.97
N LEU A 624 0.19 27.60 22.61
CA LEU A 624 0.13 26.70 23.76
C LEU A 624 -0.02 25.25 23.30
N THR A 625 0.53 24.36 24.08
CA THR A 625 0.40 22.91 23.85
C THR A 625 -0.71 22.33 24.71
N TYR A 626 -1.45 21.38 24.16
CA TYR A 626 -2.50 20.63 24.84
C TYR A 626 -2.51 19.18 24.33
N ASP A 627 -3.15 18.26 25.05
CA ASP A 627 -3.28 16.85 24.65
C ASP A 627 -4.73 16.40 24.51
N ILE A 628 -5.70 17.12 25.10
CA ILE A 628 -7.11 16.80 25.08
C ILE A 628 -7.85 17.81 24.22
N VAL A 629 -8.65 17.29 23.27
CA VAL A 629 -9.52 18.11 22.44
C VAL A 629 -10.84 18.38 23.18
N THR A 630 -11.26 19.65 23.22
CA THR A 630 -12.54 20.08 23.83
C THR A 630 -13.22 21.11 22.94
N GLY A 631 -14.56 21.22 23.09
CA GLY A 631 -15.36 22.16 22.30
C GLY A 631 -15.98 21.52 21.07
N ASP A 632 -16.57 22.35 20.22
CA ASP A 632 -17.20 21.89 18.98
C ASP A 632 -16.14 21.47 17.94
N VAL A 633 -16.38 20.34 17.29
CA VAL A 633 -15.55 19.80 16.22
C VAL A 633 -16.40 19.23 15.11
N ILE A 634 -15.89 19.20 13.88
CA ILE A 634 -16.55 18.53 12.77
C ILE A 634 -15.87 17.19 12.53
N LEU A 635 -16.64 16.11 12.56
CA LEU A 635 -16.19 14.78 12.18
C LEU A 635 -16.67 14.43 10.77
N GLY A 636 -15.83 13.71 10.05
CA GLY A 636 -16.17 13.17 8.74
C GLY A 636 -15.41 11.92 8.40
N ARG A 637 -15.92 11.23 7.39
CA ARG A 637 -15.31 10.06 6.82
C ARG A 637 -15.43 10.12 5.30
N TYR A 638 -14.40 9.71 4.59
CA TYR A 638 -14.50 9.49 3.14
C TYR A 638 -15.23 8.16 2.82
N PRO A 639 -16.05 8.11 1.77
CA PRO A 639 -16.43 9.21 0.87
C PRO A 639 -17.56 10.09 1.45
N VAL A 640 -17.48 11.41 1.30
CA VAL A 640 -18.52 12.38 1.72
C VAL A 640 -19.47 12.60 0.55
N ARG A 641 -20.70 12.07 0.62
CA ARG A 641 -21.65 12.07 -0.49
C ARG A 641 -23.01 12.70 -0.16
N LEU A 642 -23.43 12.67 1.09
CA LEU A 642 -24.66 13.28 1.56
C LEU A 642 -24.36 14.52 2.40
N ALA A 643 -25.30 15.46 2.47
CA ALA A 643 -25.15 16.66 3.28
C ALA A 643 -24.89 16.33 4.77
N SER A 644 -25.45 15.23 5.26
CA SER A 644 -25.30 14.72 6.62
C SER A 644 -24.00 13.97 6.91
N ASP A 645 -23.14 13.72 5.93
CA ASP A 645 -21.92 12.90 6.10
C ASP A 645 -20.80 13.60 6.90
N LEU A 646 -20.93 14.91 7.13
CA LEU A 646 -20.15 15.65 8.10
C LEU A 646 -21.05 16.02 9.29
N GLN A 647 -20.55 15.81 10.50
CA GLN A 647 -21.30 16.10 11.74
C GLN A 647 -20.48 16.97 12.68
N LYS A 648 -21.06 18.10 13.12
CA LYS A 648 -20.54 18.89 14.23
C LYS A 648 -21.02 18.23 15.52
N VAL A 649 -20.07 17.88 16.37
CA VAL A 649 -20.25 17.19 17.65
C VAL A 649 -19.40 17.86 18.72
N LYS A 650 -19.68 17.55 19.97
CA LYS A 650 -19.00 18.14 21.12
C LYS A 650 -17.88 17.22 21.63
N ALA A 651 -16.66 17.67 21.58
CA ALA A 651 -15.54 17.02 22.23
C ALA A 651 -15.50 17.41 23.72
N VAL A 652 -15.44 16.40 24.59
CA VAL A 652 -15.50 16.59 26.06
C VAL A 652 -14.27 16.00 26.74
N ASN A 653 -13.91 16.53 27.90
CA ASN A 653 -12.87 15.98 28.75
C ASN A 653 -13.49 14.99 29.75
N LYS A 654 -13.11 13.71 29.66
CA LYS A 654 -13.52 12.62 30.56
C LYS A 654 -12.25 11.93 31.08
N PRO A 655 -11.85 12.20 32.33
CA PRO A 655 -10.62 11.61 32.89
C PRO A 655 -10.60 10.07 32.86
N GLU A 656 -11.76 9.44 32.98
CA GLU A 656 -11.93 7.98 32.95
C GLU A 656 -11.47 7.37 31.60
N LEU A 657 -11.52 8.19 30.52
CA LEU A 657 -11.08 7.77 29.17
C LEU A 657 -9.60 8.05 28.86
N TYR A 658 -8.81 8.55 29.82
CA TYR A 658 -7.39 8.88 29.58
C TYR A 658 -6.52 7.68 29.17
N ARG A 659 -7.00 6.46 29.42
CA ARG A 659 -6.30 5.22 29.05
C ARG A 659 -6.31 4.92 27.54
N TRP A 660 -7.12 5.66 26.74
CA TRP A 660 -7.27 5.45 25.30
C TRP A 660 -6.82 6.66 24.48
N PRO A 661 -5.51 6.98 24.45
CA PRO A 661 -5.00 8.04 23.57
C PRO A 661 -5.02 7.62 22.09
N ASP A 662 -4.96 8.61 21.21
CA ASP A 662 -4.84 8.45 19.74
C ASP A 662 -6.01 7.70 19.08
N VAL A 663 -7.18 7.72 19.70
CA VAL A 663 -8.41 7.12 19.19
C VAL A 663 -9.57 8.09 19.41
N ILE A 664 -10.41 8.28 18.41
CA ILE A 664 -11.65 9.07 18.52
C ILE A 664 -12.70 8.15 19.15
N ILE A 665 -13.06 8.41 20.41
CA ILE A 665 -14.06 7.62 21.11
C ILE A 665 -15.41 8.31 20.93
N VAL A 666 -16.42 7.53 20.51
CA VAL A 666 -17.77 8.02 20.24
C VAL A 666 -18.78 7.34 21.15
N SER A 667 -19.87 8.05 21.47
CA SER A 667 -20.93 7.52 22.34
C SER A 667 -21.54 6.22 21.80
N THR A 668 -21.90 5.33 22.71
CA THR A 668 -22.71 4.12 22.45
C THR A 668 -24.18 4.31 22.81
N LYS A 669 -24.59 5.52 23.22
CA LYS A 669 -25.97 5.89 23.53
C LYS A 669 -26.67 6.45 22.29
N GLY A 670 -28.02 6.45 22.32
CA GLY A 670 -28.85 6.95 21.23
C GLY A 670 -29.48 5.82 20.40
N THR A 671 -30.19 6.19 19.35
CA THR A 671 -30.90 5.24 18.47
C THR A 671 -30.05 4.76 17.29
N ARG A 672 -29.04 5.56 16.89
CA ARG A 672 -28.22 5.33 15.72
C ARG A 672 -26.76 5.63 16.02
N SER A 673 -25.84 4.78 15.55
CA SER A 673 -24.42 5.00 15.76
C SER A 673 -23.93 6.23 14.95
N LEU A 674 -23.09 7.07 15.58
CA LEU A 674 -22.48 8.23 14.91
C LEU A 674 -21.68 7.81 13.66
N ALA A 675 -20.97 6.68 13.73
CA ALA A 675 -20.21 6.18 12.59
C ALA A 675 -21.10 5.86 11.38
N SER A 676 -22.35 5.43 11.61
CA SER A 676 -23.29 5.15 10.52
C SER A 676 -23.84 6.43 9.86
N LEU A 677 -23.90 7.55 10.59
CA LEU A 677 -24.23 8.86 10.02
C LEU A 677 -23.12 9.38 9.11
N LEU A 678 -21.88 9.03 9.43
CA LEU A 678 -20.71 9.42 8.66
C LEU A 678 -20.49 8.43 7.47
N SER A 679 -21.27 8.59 6.43
CA SER A 679 -21.18 7.78 5.18
C SER A 679 -21.45 6.28 5.36
N GLY A 680 -22.28 5.90 6.35
CA GLY A 680 -22.78 4.52 6.50
C GLY A 680 -21.74 3.46 6.91
N GLY A 681 -20.73 3.80 7.68
CA GLY A 681 -19.64 2.89 8.06
C GLY A 681 -19.73 2.31 9.48
N GLY A 682 -18.98 1.20 9.72
CA GLY A 682 -18.76 0.64 11.06
C GLY A 682 -17.57 1.29 11.79
N MET A 683 -17.33 0.85 13.04
CA MET A 683 -16.30 1.42 13.94
C MET A 683 -14.84 0.98 13.63
N PHE A 684 -14.55 0.45 12.48
CA PHE A 684 -13.18 0.00 12.11
C PHE A 684 -12.51 0.90 11.06
N TYR A 685 -13.05 2.09 10.87
CA TYR A 685 -12.54 3.08 9.93
C TYR A 685 -11.75 4.19 10.62
N THR A 686 -11.06 4.99 9.80
CA THR A 686 -10.41 6.22 10.23
C THR A 686 -11.34 7.38 9.93
N LEU A 687 -11.61 8.21 10.95
CA LEU A 687 -12.29 9.49 10.80
C LEU A 687 -11.28 10.62 10.69
N PHE A 688 -11.70 11.71 10.07
CA PHE A 688 -11.02 12.98 10.21
C PHE A 688 -11.84 13.91 11.11
N MET A 689 -11.11 14.78 11.82
CA MET A 689 -11.67 15.78 12.72
C MET A 689 -11.12 17.15 12.31
N LEU A 690 -12.02 18.12 12.17
CA LEU A 690 -11.68 19.52 11.88
C LEU A 690 -12.00 20.36 13.10
N ARG A 691 -11.09 21.27 13.45
CA ARG A 691 -11.18 22.13 14.63
C ARG A 691 -10.92 23.61 14.33
N GLU A 692 -10.66 23.96 13.05
CA GLU A 692 -10.50 25.36 12.62
C GLU A 692 -11.80 26.13 12.92
N PRO A 693 -11.80 27.13 13.83
CA PRO A 693 -13.01 27.84 14.20
C PRO A 693 -13.71 28.50 13.02
N ASP A 694 -12.95 29.06 12.07
CA ASP A 694 -13.51 29.69 10.87
C ASP A 694 -14.31 28.70 9.99
N ILE A 695 -14.10 27.40 10.20
CA ILE A 695 -14.85 26.30 9.53
C ILE A 695 -15.92 25.76 10.47
N VAL A 696 -15.60 25.54 11.76
CA VAL A 696 -16.49 24.88 12.72
C VAL A 696 -17.66 25.78 13.13
N GLU A 697 -17.41 27.08 13.41
CA GLU A 697 -18.42 28.01 13.89
C GLU A 697 -19.60 28.20 12.91
N PRO A 698 -19.34 28.50 11.61
CA PRO A 698 -20.42 28.70 10.65
C PRO A 698 -21.11 27.40 10.20
N PHE A 699 -20.46 26.26 10.37
CA PHE A 699 -21.02 24.97 9.94
C PHE A 699 -22.30 24.61 10.67
N ARG A 700 -23.28 24.04 9.93
CA ARG A 700 -24.58 23.60 10.47
C ARG A 700 -24.87 22.18 10.05
N ASN A 701 -25.15 21.30 11.02
CA ASN A 701 -25.56 19.92 10.75
C ASN A 701 -26.81 19.89 9.87
N GLN A 702 -26.80 18.98 8.89
CA GLN A 702 -27.97 18.67 8.09
C GLN A 702 -28.62 17.37 8.58
N PRO A 703 -29.96 17.27 8.52
CA PRO A 703 -30.66 16.05 8.89
C PRO A 703 -30.27 14.91 7.95
N PHE A 704 -30.26 13.69 8.47
CA PHE A 704 -30.08 12.49 7.68
C PHE A 704 -31.23 12.35 6.67
N VAL A 705 -30.86 12.11 5.41
CA VAL A 705 -31.83 11.84 4.34
C VAL A 705 -31.73 10.35 4.00
N PRO A 706 -32.82 9.58 4.16
CA PRO A 706 -32.85 8.16 3.83
C PRO A 706 -32.74 7.93 2.32
N PRO A 707 -32.35 6.70 1.88
CA PRO A 707 -32.38 6.35 0.47
C PRO A 707 -33.82 6.48 -0.08
N PRO A 708 -34.01 6.83 -1.37
CA PRO A 708 -35.32 6.75 -2.01
C PRO A 708 -35.94 5.37 -1.87
N ASP A 709 -37.24 5.28 -1.61
CA ASP A 709 -37.94 4.02 -1.34
C ASP A 709 -37.84 3.02 -2.50
N ASP A 710 -37.83 3.51 -3.73
CA ASP A 710 -37.72 2.72 -4.96
C ASP A 710 -36.29 2.47 -5.41
N LEU A 711 -35.27 2.93 -4.66
CA LEU A 711 -33.86 2.90 -5.07
C LEU A 711 -33.41 1.52 -5.56
N TYR A 712 -33.73 0.49 -4.80
CA TYR A 712 -33.26 -0.86 -5.10
C TYR A 712 -34.04 -1.51 -6.25
N ASP A 713 -35.35 -1.42 -6.20
CA ASP A 713 -36.24 -2.11 -7.17
C ASP A 713 -36.20 -1.45 -8.54
N ALA A 714 -36.07 -0.11 -8.60
CA ALA A 714 -35.99 0.62 -9.87
C ALA A 714 -34.61 0.51 -10.55
N ASN A 715 -33.52 0.35 -9.78
CA ASN A 715 -32.17 0.48 -10.33
C ASN A 715 -31.35 -0.80 -10.32
N PHE A 716 -31.74 -1.82 -9.58
CA PHE A 716 -30.93 -3.02 -9.40
C PHE A 716 -31.74 -4.30 -9.64
N LYS A 717 -31.09 -5.26 -10.28
CA LYS A 717 -31.54 -6.67 -10.28
C LYS A 717 -30.91 -7.36 -9.09
N LYS A 718 -31.73 -8.04 -8.28
CA LYS A 718 -31.25 -8.76 -7.11
C LYS A 718 -31.07 -10.25 -7.46
N HIS A 719 -29.84 -10.71 -7.49
CA HIS A 719 -29.51 -12.12 -7.62
C HIS A 719 -28.95 -12.64 -6.29
N VAL A 720 -29.83 -13.14 -5.43
CA VAL A 720 -29.43 -13.64 -4.10
C VAL A 720 -29.68 -15.14 -4.07
N GLU A 721 -28.61 -15.91 -4.22
CA GLU A 721 -28.55 -17.34 -3.96
C GLU A 721 -27.71 -17.53 -2.69
N THR A 722 -28.18 -18.36 -1.74
CA THR A 722 -27.37 -18.76 -0.58
C THR A 722 -26.39 -19.87 -1.00
N VAL A 723 -25.32 -20.06 -0.21
CA VAL A 723 -24.41 -21.19 -0.42
C VAL A 723 -25.17 -22.52 -0.41
N ARG A 724 -26.18 -22.68 0.47
CA ARG A 724 -27.06 -23.85 0.50
C ARG A 724 -27.76 -24.05 -0.84
N GLN A 725 -28.49 -23.06 -1.34
CA GLN A 725 -29.22 -23.13 -2.61
C GLN A 725 -28.29 -23.42 -3.79
N PHE A 726 -27.08 -22.83 -3.78
CA PHE A 726 -26.05 -23.10 -4.77
C PHE A 726 -25.63 -24.58 -4.76
N CYS A 727 -25.35 -25.17 -3.59
CA CYS A 727 -25.00 -26.58 -3.45
C CYS A 727 -26.18 -27.51 -3.85
N GLU A 728 -27.40 -27.17 -3.46
CA GLU A 728 -28.61 -27.89 -3.81
C GLU A 728 -28.86 -27.92 -5.34
N ARG A 729 -28.67 -26.79 -6.00
CA ARG A 729 -28.79 -26.65 -7.46
C ARG A 729 -27.79 -27.53 -8.22
N LEU A 730 -26.60 -27.71 -7.66
CA LEU A 730 -25.52 -28.51 -8.27
C LEU A 730 -25.45 -29.96 -7.73
N GLY A 731 -26.40 -30.39 -6.95
CA GLY A 731 -26.40 -31.74 -6.35
C GLY A 731 -26.52 -32.92 -7.35
N GLY A 732 -26.92 -32.64 -8.59
CA GLY A 732 -27.04 -33.65 -9.63
C GLY A 732 -25.91 -33.65 -10.67
N VAL A 733 -24.88 -32.81 -10.53
CA VAL A 733 -23.78 -32.73 -11.51
C VAL A 733 -22.50 -33.35 -10.94
N SER A 734 -21.54 -33.69 -11.81
CA SER A 734 -20.27 -34.28 -11.40
C SER A 734 -19.43 -33.35 -10.51
N ALA A 735 -18.55 -33.91 -9.70
CA ALA A 735 -17.63 -33.15 -8.85
C ALA A 735 -16.78 -32.15 -9.64
N ALA A 736 -16.34 -32.50 -10.85
CA ALA A 736 -15.60 -31.61 -11.74
C ALA A 736 -16.45 -30.40 -12.18
N GLU A 737 -17.70 -30.60 -12.54
CA GLU A 737 -18.62 -29.51 -12.91
C GLU A 737 -18.96 -28.65 -11.71
N ARG A 738 -19.17 -29.23 -10.53
CA ARG A 738 -19.35 -28.47 -9.28
C ARG A 738 -18.16 -27.55 -9.00
N GLN A 739 -16.94 -28.06 -9.18
CA GLN A 739 -15.73 -27.24 -9.00
C GLN A 739 -15.67 -26.08 -9.99
N ILE A 740 -16.01 -26.31 -11.28
CA ILE A 740 -16.03 -25.26 -12.32
C ILE A 740 -17.03 -24.16 -11.96
N GLU A 741 -18.25 -24.55 -11.59
CA GLU A 741 -19.31 -23.62 -11.20
C GLU A 741 -18.91 -22.82 -9.95
N PHE A 742 -18.28 -23.47 -8.97
CA PHE A 742 -17.79 -22.82 -7.78
C PHE A 742 -16.64 -21.85 -8.09
N GLN A 743 -15.69 -22.22 -8.95
CA GLN A 743 -14.67 -21.29 -9.44
C GLN A 743 -15.31 -20.10 -10.19
N GLY A 744 -16.34 -20.34 -10.98
CA GLY A 744 -17.11 -19.30 -11.66
C GLY A 744 -17.73 -18.28 -10.68
N ALA A 745 -18.19 -18.76 -9.52
CA ALA A 745 -18.68 -17.89 -8.46
C ALA A 745 -17.54 -17.10 -7.76
N LEU A 746 -16.39 -17.76 -7.51
CA LEU A 746 -15.21 -17.11 -6.90
C LEU A 746 -14.59 -16.04 -7.82
N LEU A 747 -14.68 -16.23 -9.14
CA LEU A 747 -14.10 -15.37 -10.16
C LEU A 747 -15.13 -14.33 -10.66
N ALA A 748 -15.69 -13.55 -9.73
CA ALA A 748 -16.61 -12.46 -10.07
C ALA A 748 -15.85 -11.33 -10.77
N LEU A 749 -15.66 -11.45 -12.10
CA LEU A 749 -15.14 -10.40 -12.97
C LEU A 749 -16.28 -9.44 -13.33
N ASN A 750 -16.72 -8.63 -12.37
CA ASN A 750 -17.75 -7.63 -12.60
C ASN A 750 -17.11 -6.33 -13.09
N GLU A 751 -17.81 -5.61 -13.97
CA GLU A 751 -17.44 -4.27 -14.36
C GLU A 751 -17.50 -3.35 -13.12
N ASP A 752 -16.39 -2.74 -12.77
CA ASP A 752 -16.33 -1.77 -11.69
C ASP A 752 -16.76 -0.39 -12.20
N ARG A 753 -18.03 -0.05 -12.02
CA ARG A 753 -18.61 1.24 -12.44
C ARG A 753 -18.71 2.27 -11.31
N LYS A 754 -18.29 1.90 -10.08
CA LYS A 754 -18.42 2.79 -8.92
C LYS A 754 -17.69 4.13 -9.12
N GLY A 755 -16.49 4.14 -9.69
CA GLY A 755 -15.76 5.38 -9.98
C GLY A 755 -16.48 6.32 -10.95
N LEU A 756 -17.31 5.79 -11.84
CA LEU A 756 -18.13 6.60 -12.73
C LEU A 756 -19.34 7.20 -11.99
N TYR A 757 -19.97 6.43 -11.10
CA TYR A 757 -21.08 6.94 -10.29
C TYR A 757 -20.65 8.03 -9.32
N SER A 758 -19.44 7.99 -8.81
CA SER A 758 -18.87 9.12 -8.08
C SER A 758 -18.84 10.39 -8.91
N LYS A 759 -18.33 10.32 -10.14
CA LYS A 759 -18.32 11.47 -11.05
C LYS A 759 -19.74 11.93 -11.41
N PHE A 760 -20.66 11.00 -11.63
CA PHE A 760 -22.06 11.35 -11.88
C PHE A 760 -22.67 12.12 -10.72
N HIS A 761 -22.40 11.71 -9.50
CA HIS A 761 -22.84 12.43 -8.30
C HIS A 761 -22.23 13.83 -8.22
N ASP A 762 -20.92 13.98 -8.46
CA ASP A 762 -20.25 15.29 -8.47
C ASP A 762 -20.86 16.23 -9.53
N TYR A 763 -21.15 15.74 -10.72
CA TYR A 763 -21.85 16.52 -11.76
C TYR A 763 -23.29 16.85 -11.38
N ALA A 764 -24.00 15.92 -10.71
CA ALA A 764 -25.38 16.18 -10.28
C ALA A 764 -25.44 17.26 -9.20
N ILE A 765 -24.49 17.30 -8.26
CA ILE A 765 -24.39 18.37 -7.27
C ILE A 765 -24.15 19.72 -7.95
N GLN A 766 -23.21 19.76 -8.91
CA GLN A 766 -22.91 20.99 -9.64
C GLN A 766 -24.12 21.50 -10.44
N LYS A 767 -24.89 20.59 -11.02
CA LYS A 767 -26.00 20.93 -11.93
C LYS A 767 -27.30 21.22 -11.18
N TYR A 768 -27.64 20.46 -10.16
CA TYR A 768 -28.94 20.48 -9.51
C TYR A 768 -28.89 20.93 -8.05
N GLY A 769 -27.72 20.94 -7.42
CA GLY A 769 -27.53 21.18 -5.99
C GLY A 769 -27.53 19.89 -5.16
N TYR A 770 -26.99 20.02 -3.93
CA TYR A 770 -26.65 18.88 -3.06
C TYR A 770 -27.90 18.07 -2.62
N ASN A 771 -28.98 18.75 -2.26
CA ASN A 771 -30.23 18.12 -1.78
C ASN A 771 -31.24 17.80 -2.90
N HIS A 772 -30.86 17.92 -4.16
CA HIS A 772 -31.75 17.57 -5.25
C HIS A 772 -31.97 16.04 -5.29
N PRO A 773 -33.22 15.54 -5.52
CA PRO A 773 -33.49 14.09 -5.53
C PRO A 773 -32.55 13.26 -6.42
N LYS A 774 -32.15 13.78 -7.58
CA LYS A 774 -31.19 13.13 -8.48
C LYS A 774 -29.79 13.00 -7.85
N ALA A 775 -29.31 14.03 -7.14
CA ALA A 775 -28.03 14.00 -6.46
C ALA A 775 -28.06 12.98 -5.30
N ILE A 776 -29.11 13.00 -4.50
CA ILE A 776 -29.32 12.04 -3.41
C ILE A 776 -29.39 10.61 -3.95
N ARG A 777 -30.16 10.37 -5.02
CA ARG A 777 -30.22 9.04 -5.66
C ARG A 777 -28.85 8.58 -6.11
N LEU A 778 -28.05 9.41 -6.79
CA LEU A 778 -26.72 9.04 -7.27
C LEU A 778 -25.72 8.83 -6.11
N ALA A 779 -25.85 9.53 -4.99
CA ALA A 779 -25.09 9.25 -3.78
C ALA A 779 -25.35 7.83 -3.26
N TYR A 780 -26.62 7.45 -3.17
CA TYR A 780 -27.02 6.10 -2.75
C TYR A 780 -26.70 5.02 -3.79
N MET A 781 -26.82 5.33 -5.08
CA MET A 781 -26.34 4.43 -6.15
C MET A 781 -24.86 4.13 -5.99
N PHE A 782 -24.04 5.15 -5.77
CA PHE A 782 -22.61 4.98 -5.50
C PHE A 782 -22.35 4.11 -4.26
N ASN A 783 -23.01 4.43 -3.11
CA ASN A 783 -22.86 3.67 -1.88
C ASN A 783 -23.29 2.20 -2.05
N THR A 784 -24.37 1.96 -2.79
CA THR A 784 -24.86 0.61 -3.09
C THR A 784 -23.87 -0.16 -3.96
N LEU A 785 -23.27 0.50 -4.96
CA LEU A 785 -22.27 -0.12 -5.85
C LEU A 785 -20.96 -0.44 -5.13
N LEU A 786 -20.59 0.29 -4.06
CA LEU A 786 -19.44 -0.09 -3.22
C LEU A 786 -19.63 -1.49 -2.61
N ASP A 787 -20.85 -1.85 -2.24
CA ASP A 787 -21.20 -3.13 -1.62
C ASP A 787 -21.91 -4.13 -2.56
N ALA A 788 -22.05 -3.81 -3.84
CA ALA A 788 -22.74 -4.63 -4.82
C ALA A 788 -22.16 -6.06 -4.93
N SER A 789 -20.83 -6.17 -4.88
CA SER A 789 -20.15 -7.48 -4.88
C SER A 789 -20.52 -8.36 -3.68
N LYS A 790 -20.96 -7.77 -2.57
CA LYS A 790 -21.37 -8.50 -1.35
C LYS A 790 -22.87 -8.73 -1.30
N SER A 791 -23.64 -7.77 -1.80
CA SER A 791 -25.11 -7.82 -1.73
C SER A 791 -25.75 -8.66 -2.84
N GLY A 792 -25.00 -8.95 -3.92
CA GLY A 792 -25.54 -9.62 -5.10
C GLY A 792 -26.43 -8.71 -5.96
N LEU A 793 -26.33 -7.40 -5.77
CA LEU A 793 -27.06 -6.42 -6.56
C LEU A 793 -26.29 -6.14 -7.85
N ILE A 794 -26.97 -6.18 -8.97
CA ILE A 794 -26.44 -5.87 -10.30
C ILE A 794 -27.26 -4.73 -10.86
N LEU A 795 -26.61 -3.72 -11.44
CA LEU A 795 -27.31 -2.63 -12.13
C LEU A 795 -28.29 -3.16 -13.16
N ALA A 796 -29.52 -2.65 -13.14
CA ALA A 796 -30.51 -2.99 -14.16
C ALA A 796 -30.10 -2.46 -15.54
N ASP A 797 -30.57 -3.15 -16.58
CA ASP A 797 -30.21 -2.80 -17.96
C ASP A 797 -30.71 -1.39 -18.32
N GLY A 798 -29.85 -0.60 -18.94
CA GLY A 798 -30.17 0.76 -19.39
C GLY A 798 -29.86 1.85 -18.35
N ILE A 799 -29.91 1.57 -17.05
CA ILE A 799 -29.75 2.58 -15.98
C ILE A 799 -28.41 3.32 -16.09
N PHE A 800 -27.33 2.58 -16.35
CA PHE A 800 -26.03 3.24 -16.53
C PHE A 800 -26.01 4.27 -17.67
N ASN A 801 -26.61 3.91 -18.81
CA ASN A 801 -26.64 4.79 -19.98
C ASN A 801 -27.55 6.01 -19.77
N GLU A 802 -28.62 5.84 -18.98
CA GLU A 802 -29.51 6.93 -18.59
C GLU A 802 -28.77 7.89 -17.67
N ASP A 803 -28.14 7.38 -16.60
CA ASP A 803 -27.40 8.19 -15.64
C ASP A 803 -26.21 8.92 -16.33
N GLN A 804 -25.53 8.27 -17.25
CA GLN A 804 -24.45 8.86 -18.02
C GLN A 804 -24.94 10.02 -18.90
N ARG A 805 -26.09 9.88 -19.55
CA ARG A 805 -26.71 10.94 -20.39
C ARG A 805 -27.18 12.14 -19.56
N ASP A 806 -27.82 11.85 -18.42
CA ASP A 806 -28.35 12.88 -17.51
C ASP A 806 -27.24 13.73 -16.85
N THR A 807 -26.08 13.13 -16.65
CA THR A 807 -24.93 13.73 -15.96
C THR A 807 -23.80 14.11 -16.89
N HIS A 808 -24.01 14.02 -18.22
CA HIS A 808 -22.99 14.45 -19.18
C HIS A 808 -22.56 15.90 -18.89
N PRO A 809 -21.23 16.17 -18.80
CA PRO A 809 -20.78 17.52 -18.53
C PRO A 809 -21.35 18.47 -19.58
N ILE A 810 -22.11 19.45 -19.14
CA ILE A 810 -22.55 20.53 -20.00
C ILE A 810 -21.27 21.32 -20.33
N ALA A 811 -20.82 21.23 -21.57
CA ALA A 811 -19.76 22.07 -22.05
C ALA A 811 -20.15 23.53 -21.73
N SER A 812 -19.35 24.18 -20.87
CA SER A 812 -19.33 25.63 -20.61
C SER A 812 -20.44 26.33 -19.83
N SER A 813 -21.41 25.71 -19.19
CA SER A 813 -22.17 26.46 -18.17
C SER A 813 -21.60 26.29 -16.79
N THR A 814 -20.35 26.64 -16.59
CA THR A 814 -19.74 26.71 -15.28
C THR A 814 -20.31 27.93 -14.55
N SER A 815 -21.35 27.75 -13.74
CA SER A 815 -21.75 28.79 -12.81
C SER A 815 -20.52 29.18 -11.97
N ASP A 816 -20.05 30.42 -12.11
CA ASP A 816 -18.97 30.99 -11.28
C ASP A 816 -19.32 30.94 -9.77
N ALA A 817 -20.56 30.61 -9.44
CA ALA A 817 -21.05 30.45 -8.08
C ALA A 817 -20.59 29.15 -7.41
N PHE A 818 -20.25 28.10 -8.15
CA PHE A 818 -19.90 26.82 -7.56
C PHE A 818 -18.49 26.86 -6.94
N ILE A 819 -18.36 26.39 -5.69
CA ILE A 819 -17.15 26.53 -4.89
C ILE A 819 -15.90 25.96 -5.58
N LEU A 820 -15.99 24.80 -6.23
CA LEU A 820 -14.81 24.19 -6.88
C LEU A 820 -14.33 25.04 -8.06
N ASN A 821 -15.20 25.71 -8.80
CA ASN A 821 -14.80 26.59 -9.89
C ASN A 821 -14.08 27.84 -9.36
N LYS A 822 -14.54 28.38 -8.22
CA LYS A 822 -13.84 29.49 -7.53
C LYS A 822 -12.47 29.05 -7.04
N LEU A 823 -12.37 27.88 -6.42
CA LEU A 823 -11.10 27.32 -5.93
C LEU A 823 -10.13 27.04 -7.07
N GLU A 824 -10.60 26.51 -8.19
CA GLU A 824 -9.76 26.28 -9.38
C GLU A 824 -9.16 27.58 -9.93
N LYS A 825 -9.99 28.64 -10.02
CA LYS A 825 -9.52 29.96 -10.44
C LYS A 825 -8.49 30.55 -9.48
N ALA A 826 -8.77 30.50 -8.17
CA ALA A 826 -7.87 30.99 -7.12
C ALA A 826 -6.56 30.21 -7.10
N ALA A 827 -6.61 28.88 -7.15
CA ALA A 827 -5.41 28.01 -7.16
C ALA A 827 -4.55 28.26 -8.41
N LYS A 828 -5.16 28.42 -9.60
CA LYS A 828 -4.43 28.77 -10.82
C LYS A 828 -3.78 30.13 -10.74
N ALA A 829 -4.52 31.16 -10.30
CA ALA A 829 -3.99 32.53 -10.15
C ALA A 829 -2.83 32.58 -9.15
N LYS A 830 -3.01 31.98 -7.97
CA LYS A 830 -1.97 31.91 -6.95
C LYS A 830 -0.77 31.06 -7.38
N GLY A 831 -1.04 29.96 -8.09
CA GLY A 831 0.00 29.10 -8.65
C GLY A 831 0.86 29.84 -9.68
N GLU A 832 0.27 30.64 -10.58
CA GLU A 832 1.04 31.45 -11.54
C GLU A 832 1.84 32.58 -10.84
N GLU A 833 1.30 33.21 -9.80
CA GLU A 833 2.05 34.17 -8.97
C GLU A 833 3.31 33.53 -8.37
N LEU A 834 3.17 32.32 -7.78
CA LEU A 834 4.30 31.60 -7.19
C LEU A 834 5.31 31.11 -8.23
N LYS A 835 4.87 30.67 -9.40
CA LYS A 835 5.76 30.33 -10.52
C LYS A 835 6.55 31.55 -10.99
N GLU A 836 5.91 32.72 -11.06
CA GLU A 836 6.60 33.95 -11.45
C GLU A 836 7.63 34.36 -10.43
N LYS A 837 7.34 34.27 -9.12
CA LYS A 837 8.34 34.46 -8.06
C LYS A 837 9.53 33.51 -8.23
N PHE A 838 9.28 32.24 -8.54
CA PHE A 838 10.35 31.27 -8.82
C PHE A 838 11.19 31.67 -10.04
N ARG A 839 10.54 32.13 -11.14
CA ARG A 839 11.23 32.60 -12.36
C ARG A 839 12.12 33.80 -12.06
N ILE A 840 11.61 34.79 -11.32
CA ILE A 840 12.37 35.98 -10.91
C ILE A 840 13.59 35.58 -10.08
N ASN A 841 13.44 34.75 -9.05
CA ASN A 841 14.53 34.23 -8.25
C ASN A 841 15.57 33.47 -9.09
N SER A 842 15.12 32.67 -10.06
CA SER A 842 15.99 31.89 -10.92
C SER A 842 16.66 32.70 -12.03
N SER A 843 16.11 33.84 -12.44
CA SER A 843 16.65 34.68 -13.53
C SER A 843 17.96 35.36 -13.14
N SER A 844 18.19 35.61 -11.86
CA SER A 844 19.44 36.19 -11.31
C SER A 844 20.58 35.17 -11.17
N CYS A 845 20.31 33.89 -11.42
CA CYS A 845 21.29 32.81 -11.21
C CYS A 845 22.22 32.65 -12.42
N VAL A 846 23.51 32.65 -12.17
CA VAL A 846 24.54 32.40 -13.20
C VAL A 846 25.05 30.96 -13.04
N TYR A 847 24.67 30.10 -13.94
CA TYR A 847 25.09 28.70 -13.93
C TYR A 847 26.45 28.52 -14.58
N ARG A 848 27.48 28.39 -13.76
CA ARG A 848 28.84 28.02 -14.19
C ARG A 848 29.08 26.56 -13.97
N MET A 849 30.09 25.99 -14.63
CA MET A 849 30.54 24.63 -14.35
C MET A 849 31.04 24.55 -12.90
N ASP A 850 30.62 23.53 -12.20
CA ASP A 850 31.05 23.28 -10.82
C ASP A 850 32.50 22.78 -10.85
N GLN A 851 33.40 23.62 -10.34
CA GLN A 851 34.83 23.37 -10.34
C GLN A 851 35.19 22.08 -9.58
N ALA A 852 34.44 21.76 -8.55
CA ALA A 852 34.66 20.51 -7.81
C ALA A 852 34.40 19.26 -8.70
N LEU A 853 33.38 19.32 -9.55
CA LEU A 853 33.03 18.19 -10.41
C LEU A 853 33.96 17.99 -11.60
N ILE A 854 34.58 19.06 -12.11
CA ILE A 854 35.52 18.95 -13.24
C ILE A 854 36.96 18.66 -12.78
N ALA A 855 37.29 18.97 -11.55
CA ALA A 855 38.66 18.88 -11.04
C ALA A 855 39.32 17.51 -11.17
N PRO A 856 38.67 16.36 -10.94
CA PRO A 856 39.30 15.05 -11.12
C PRO A 856 39.75 14.81 -12.55
N TYR A 857 38.96 15.17 -13.53
CA TYR A 857 39.33 15.01 -14.95
C TYR A 857 40.40 16.03 -15.37
N GLU A 858 40.28 17.31 -14.97
CA GLU A 858 41.24 18.33 -15.32
C GLU A 858 42.63 18.04 -14.76
N LYS A 859 42.69 17.54 -13.52
CA LYS A 859 43.96 17.08 -12.92
C LYS A 859 44.59 15.92 -13.72
N ALA A 860 43.80 14.93 -14.09
CA ALA A 860 44.24 13.81 -14.88
C ALA A 860 44.69 14.26 -16.28
N ALA A 861 43.95 15.13 -16.96
CA ALA A 861 44.30 15.66 -18.26
C ALA A 861 45.58 16.50 -18.22
N THR A 862 45.73 17.38 -17.20
CA THR A 862 46.93 18.16 -17.03
C THR A 862 48.16 17.28 -16.74
N PHE A 863 48.01 16.26 -15.89
CA PHE A 863 49.06 15.31 -15.61
C PHE A 863 49.49 14.57 -16.87
N SER A 864 48.52 14.06 -17.68
CA SER A 864 48.79 13.41 -18.96
C SER A 864 49.55 14.34 -19.90
N LEU A 865 49.10 15.59 -20.10
CA LEU A 865 49.74 16.53 -20.99
C LEU A 865 51.19 16.88 -20.54
N THR A 866 51.40 17.01 -19.24
CA THR A 866 52.72 17.38 -18.70
C THR A 866 53.72 16.24 -18.69
N ASN A 867 53.23 14.98 -18.56
CA ASN A 867 54.06 13.81 -18.30
C ASN A 867 53.93 12.73 -19.36
N TYR A 868 53.34 13.00 -20.54
CA TYR A 868 53.04 11.95 -21.56
C TYR A 868 54.25 11.17 -22.01
N ARG A 869 55.45 11.78 -22.06
CA ARG A 869 56.72 11.10 -22.43
C ARG A 869 57.21 10.16 -21.35
N LYS A 870 56.90 10.45 -20.09
CA LYS A 870 57.37 9.68 -18.93
C LYS A 870 56.38 8.55 -18.58
N TYR A 871 55.08 8.78 -18.79
CA TYR A 871 53.99 7.87 -18.46
C TYR A 871 53.00 7.72 -19.63
N PRO A 872 53.42 7.14 -20.77
CA PRO A 872 52.53 6.97 -21.93
C PRO A 872 51.30 6.11 -21.64
N ASP A 873 51.45 5.12 -20.76
CA ASP A 873 50.34 4.25 -20.35
C ASP A 873 49.24 4.98 -19.62
N PHE A 874 49.57 6.06 -18.87
CA PHE A 874 48.56 6.91 -18.24
C PHE A 874 47.71 7.64 -19.28
N ASP A 875 48.31 8.13 -20.34
CA ASP A 875 47.60 8.81 -21.43
C ASP A 875 46.71 7.80 -22.20
N GLU A 876 47.17 6.55 -22.37
CA GLU A 876 46.38 5.50 -22.97
C GLU A 876 45.18 5.14 -22.09
N ASP A 877 45.32 5.00 -20.77
CA ASP A 877 44.23 4.78 -19.83
C ASP A 877 43.23 5.90 -19.90
N LEU A 878 43.68 7.16 -19.95
CA LEU A 878 42.80 8.32 -20.04
C LEU A 878 42.03 8.37 -21.38
N ARG A 879 42.66 7.92 -22.49
CA ARG A 879 41.97 7.79 -23.78
C ARG A 879 40.88 6.72 -23.74
N LYS A 880 41.17 5.57 -23.11
CA LYS A 880 40.15 4.51 -22.91
C LYS A 880 38.96 5.02 -22.13
N ILE A 881 39.15 5.75 -21.02
CA ILE A 881 38.12 6.35 -20.23
C ILE A 881 37.25 7.29 -21.07
N ARG A 882 37.86 8.21 -21.82
CA ARG A 882 37.14 9.17 -22.70
C ARG A 882 36.30 8.44 -23.76
N ALA A 883 36.87 7.44 -24.40
CA ALA A 883 36.18 6.66 -25.42
C ALA A 883 34.96 5.94 -24.85
N HIS A 884 35.07 5.31 -23.70
CA HIS A 884 34.00 4.62 -23.01
C HIS A 884 32.83 5.55 -22.65
N VAL A 885 33.11 6.72 -22.09
CA VAL A 885 32.07 7.71 -21.76
C VAL A 885 31.34 8.22 -23.00
N ARG A 886 32.06 8.47 -24.10
CA ARG A 886 31.47 8.87 -25.37
C ARG A 886 30.61 7.77 -25.98
N GLU A 887 31.03 6.52 -25.88
CA GLU A 887 30.25 5.37 -26.32
C GLU A 887 28.94 5.24 -25.55
N ALA A 888 28.98 5.37 -24.23
CA ALA A 888 27.77 5.38 -23.39
C ALA A 888 26.80 6.49 -23.78
N PHE A 889 27.30 7.69 -24.06
CA PHE A 889 26.49 8.81 -24.54
C PHE A 889 25.91 8.57 -25.93
N ASN A 890 26.67 7.99 -26.84
CA ASN A 890 26.19 7.61 -28.18
C ASN A 890 25.08 6.55 -28.06
N GLY A 891 25.21 5.59 -27.15
CA GLY A 891 24.16 4.62 -26.84
C GLY A 891 22.87 5.26 -26.35
N TYR A 892 23.00 6.22 -25.43
CA TYR A 892 21.87 7.05 -24.97
C TYR A 892 21.21 7.79 -26.12
N SER A 893 21.97 8.53 -26.92
CA SER A 893 21.46 9.35 -28.02
C SER A 893 20.75 8.52 -29.09
N LYS A 894 21.24 7.31 -29.39
CA LYS A 894 20.56 6.36 -30.29
C LYS A 894 19.25 5.79 -29.71
N ALA A 895 19.11 5.75 -28.39
CA ALA A 895 17.92 5.24 -27.71
C ALA A 895 16.80 6.28 -27.57
N VAL A 896 17.14 7.57 -27.51
CA VAL A 896 16.18 8.70 -27.36
C VAL A 896 15.05 8.72 -28.40
N PRO A 897 15.31 8.53 -29.71
CA PRO A 897 14.24 8.58 -30.71
C PRO A 897 13.27 7.39 -30.67
N LYS A 898 13.62 6.31 -29.96
CA LYS A 898 12.82 5.08 -29.89
C LYS A 898 11.83 5.08 -28.73
N HIS A 899 11.07 6.14 -28.58
CA HIS A 899 10.08 6.32 -27.49
C HIS A 899 8.99 5.23 -27.33
N LYS A 900 8.99 4.19 -28.16
CA LYS A 900 8.17 2.99 -28.01
C LYS A 900 8.89 1.83 -27.29
N SER A 901 10.15 1.99 -26.89
CA SER A 901 10.89 0.97 -26.15
C SER A 901 10.48 0.95 -24.68
N ARG A 902 10.30 -0.25 -24.09
CA ARG A 902 9.98 -0.43 -22.66
C ARG A 902 11.09 0.07 -21.73
N THR A 903 12.30 0.27 -22.23
CA THR A 903 13.44 0.74 -21.43
C THR A 903 13.73 2.20 -21.75
N PRO A 904 13.66 3.13 -20.79
CA PRO A 904 14.03 4.52 -21.01
C PRO A 904 15.48 4.68 -21.49
N ALA A 905 15.73 5.64 -22.36
CA ALA A 905 17.05 5.88 -22.95
C ALA A 905 18.15 6.08 -21.91
N TYR A 906 17.87 6.76 -20.81
CA TYR A 906 18.83 7.01 -19.74
C TYR A 906 19.28 5.72 -19.01
N VAL A 907 18.43 4.68 -18.96
CA VAL A 907 18.80 3.38 -18.37
C VAL A 907 19.82 2.68 -19.28
N THR A 908 19.66 2.78 -20.60
CA THR A 908 20.62 2.23 -21.57
C THR A 908 21.98 2.92 -21.45
N GLY A 909 22.00 4.26 -21.40
CA GLY A 909 23.23 5.02 -21.24
C GLY A 909 23.93 4.73 -19.91
N ALA A 910 23.19 4.73 -18.81
CA ALA A 910 23.72 4.41 -17.48
C ALA A 910 24.29 3.00 -17.39
N ARG A 911 23.66 2.01 -18.05
CA ARG A 911 24.17 0.65 -18.13
C ARG A 911 25.51 0.60 -18.86
N MET A 912 25.60 1.20 -20.05
CA MET A 912 26.84 1.24 -20.83
C MET A 912 27.93 1.99 -20.09
N PHE A 913 27.60 3.07 -19.40
CA PHE A 913 28.54 3.82 -18.58
C PHE A 913 29.08 3.00 -17.40
N ALA A 914 28.29 2.12 -16.81
CA ALA A 914 28.69 1.25 -15.70
C ALA A 914 29.46 -0.02 -16.13
N GLU A 915 29.56 -0.30 -17.45
CA GLU A 915 30.35 -1.43 -17.93
C GLU A 915 31.83 -1.27 -17.56
N PRO A 916 32.57 -2.38 -17.27
CA PRO A 916 33.97 -2.32 -16.91
C PRO A 916 34.83 -1.74 -18.03
N LEU A 917 35.80 -0.92 -17.67
CA LEU A 917 36.74 -0.28 -18.61
C LEU A 917 37.81 -1.25 -19.21
N GLY A 918 37.85 -2.51 -18.80
CA GLY A 918 38.96 -3.43 -19.08
C GLY A 918 40.20 -3.13 -18.21
N GLU A 919 41.34 -3.73 -18.55
CA GLU A 919 42.55 -3.50 -17.79
C GLU A 919 43.16 -2.11 -18.08
N LEU A 920 43.37 -1.37 -17.00
CA LEU A 920 44.10 -0.10 -16.99
C LEU A 920 45.50 -0.34 -16.45
N ALA A 921 46.47 0.34 -17.01
CA ALA A 921 47.90 0.09 -16.70
C ALA A 921 48.35 0.86 -15.43
N ILE A 922 47.89 2.10 -15.25
CA ILE A 922 48.36 3.00 -14.17
C ILE A 922 47.20 3.53 -13.34
N ILE A 923 46.07 3.88 -13.95
CA ILE A 923 44.94 4.47 -13.27
C ILE A 923 44.18 3.39 -12.47
N THR A 924 44.05 3.58 -11.14
CA THR A 924 43.30 2.62 -10.31
C THR A 924 41.80 2.67 -10.62
N ALA A 925 41.10 1.58 -10.32
CA ALA A 925 39.65 1.49 -10.58
C ALA A 925 38.82 2.65 -9.95
N ASP A 926 39.13 3.03 -8.70
CA ASP A 926 38.45 4.14 -8.02
C ASP A 926 38.77 5.48 -8.68
N GLN A 927 40.00 5.74 -9.08
CA GLN A 927 40.38 6.93 -9.83
C GLN A 927 39.68 6.97 -11.18
N ALA A 928 39.59 5.84 -11.86
CA ALA A 928 38.94 5.73 -13.17
C ALA A 928 37.45 6.09 -13.06
N GLU A 929 36.73 5.62 -12.03
CA GLU A 929 35.35 5.98 -11.79
C GLU A 929 35.16 7.47 -11.53
N GLU A 930 36.06 8.11 -10.76
CA GLU A 930 36.01 9.57 -10.53
C GLU A 930 36.29 10.36 -11.82
N ILE A 931 37.32 9.99 -12.57
CA ILE A 931 37.70 10.64 -13.83
C ILE A 931 36.55 10.46 -14.85
N LYS A 932 35.96 9.28 -14.91
CA LYS A 932 34.85 8.92 -15.80
C LYS A 932 33.63 9.82 -15.54
N ALA A 933 33.21 9.94 -14.26
CA ALA A 933 32.09 10.79 -13.86
C ALA A 933 32.40 12.28 -14.11
N SER A 934 33.59 12.73 -13.77
CA SER A 934 34.07 14.11 -13.98
C SER A 934 34.12 14.47 -15.48
N PHE A 935 34.62 13.58 -16.32
CA PHE A 935 34.68 13.77 -17.78
C PHE A 935 33.26 13.84 -18.38
N ALA A 936 32.37 12.94 -17.97
CA ALA A 936 30.98 12.99 -18.40
C ALA A 936 30.31 14.35 -18.08
N TYR A 937 30.56 14.88 -16.87
CA TYR A 937 30.05 16.19 -16.47
C TYR A 937 30.65 17.34 -17.31
N SER A 938 31.94 17.31 -17.59
CA SER A 938 32.61 18.35 -18.39
C SER A 938 32.25 18.32 -19.88
N GLU A 939 32.16 17.13 -20.48
CA GLU A 939 31.92 16.96 -21.91
C GLU A 939 30.44 17.21 -22.29
N PHE A 940 29.50 16.77 -21.51
CA PHE A 940 28.04 16.86 -21.82
C PHE A 940 27.32 17.99 -21.13
N ARG A 941 28.01 19.11 -20.88
CA ARG A 941 27.49 20.30 -20.20
C ARG A 941 26.23 20.91 -20.81
N SER A 942 26.03 20.75 -22.13
CA SER A 942 24.81 21.21 -22.82
C SER A 942 23.54 20.42 -22.47
N GLN A 943 23.70 19.26 -21.85
CA GLN A 943 22.63 18.37 -21.42
C GLN A 943 22.73 18.12 -19.90
N ASN A 944 22.46 19.16 -19.12
CA ASN A 944 22.68 19.23 -17.68
C ASN A 944 22.31 17.99 -16.86
N VAL A 945 21.23 17.28 -17.23
CA VAL A 945 20.72 16.12 -16.49
C VAL A 945 21.47 14.82 -16.83
N VAL A 946 22.01 14.68 -18.05
CA VAL A 946 22.57 13.40 -18.53
C VAL A 946 23.75 12.89 -17.71
N PRO A 947 24.73 13.71 -17.32
CA PRO A 947 25.83 13.25 -16.46
C PRO A 947 25.32 12.69 -15.13
N PHE A 948 24.29 13.30 -14.54
CA PHE A 948 23.66 12.82 -13.30
C PHE A 948 22.83 11.54 -13.51
N GLN A 949 22.30 11.31 -14.69
CA GLN A 949 21.66 10.05 -15.02
C GLN A 949 22.65 8.89 -15.15
N PHE A 950 23.88 9.18 -15.53
CA PHE A 950 24.94 8.18 -15.72
C PHE A 950 25.75 7.91 -14.45
N ALA A 951 26.11 8.95 -13.71
CA ALA A 951 27.05 8.88 -12.59
C ALA A 951 26.56 9.65 -11.35
N PHE A 952 25.28 9.56 -11.03
CA PHE A 952 24.65 10.35 -9.95
C PHE A 952 25.40 10.23 -8.62
N GLN A 953 25.58 8.98 -8.16
CA GLN A 953 26.20 8.72 -6.87
C GLN A 953 27.63 9.26 -6.84
N LYS A 954 28.41 9.02 -7.89
CA LYS A 954 29.83 9.44 -7.94
C LYS A 954 29.97 10.97 -8.01
N LEU A 955 29.10 11.66 -8.76
CA LEU A 955 29.08 13.13 -8.80
C LEU A 955 28.69 13.74 -7.44
N CYS A 956 27.72 13.13 -6.73
CA CYS A 956 27.38 13.53 -5.38
C CYS A 956 28.53 13.30 -4.39
N GLU A 957 29.25 12.18 -4.48
CA GLU A 957 30.45 11.91 -3.66
C GLU A 957 31.56 12.93 -3.89
N ILE A 958 31.87 13.25 -5.16
CA ILE A 958 32.87 14.26 -5.51
C ILE A 958 32.49 15.61 -4.92
N LYS A 959 31.23 16.04 -5.08
CA LYS A 959 30.72 17.31 -4.53
C LYS A 959 30.79 17.34 -3.00
N ALA A 960 30.23 16.33 -2.34
CA ALA A 960 30.23 16.24 -0.88
C ALA A 960 31.66 16.28 -0.29
N ARG A 961 32.60 15.56 -0.92
CA ARG A 961 34.00 15.56 -0.51
C ARG A 961 34.64 16.96 -0.63
N SER A 962 34.28 17.73 -1.64
CA SER A 962 34.76 19.09 -1.82
C SER A 962 34.22 20.06 -0.76
N MET A 963 32.98 19.85 -0.30
CA MET A 963 32.35 20.70 0.72
C MET A 963 32.83 20.39 2.14
N SER A 964 33.15 19.13 2.43
CA SER A 964 33.50 18.64 3.77
C SER A 964 35.02 18.54 4.01
N LYS A 965 35.84 19.21 3.21
CA LYS A 965 37.31 19.13 3.29
C LYS A 965 37.88 17.71 3.29
N GLY A 966 37.28 16.85 2.49
CA GLY A 966 37.71 15.46 2.35
C GLY A 966 36.98 14.45 3.22
N ILE A 967 36.10 14.88 4.11
CA ILE A 967 35.23 14.01 4.89
C ILE A 967 33.88 13.92 4.18
N VAL A 968 33.44 12.72 3.82
CA VAL A 968 32.07 12.49 3.31
C VAL A 968 31.11 12.65 4.48
N ALA A 969 30.33 13.72 4.49
CA ALA A 969 29.47 14.08 5.61
C ALA A 969 28.27 13.15 5.78
N CYS A 970 27.92 12.37 4.76
CA CYS A 970 26.73 11.54 4.75
C CYS A 970 26.97 10.23 4.05
N THR A 971 26.88 9.14 4.80
CA THR A 971 26.66 7.84 4.18
C THR A 971 25.17 7.69 3.97
N ARG A 972 24.77 7.15 2.85
CA ARG A 972 23.37 6.92 2.45
C ARG A 972 22.57 6.18 3.52
N GLU A 973 23.17 5.22 4.20
CA GLU A 973 22.55 4.44 5.25
C GLU A 973 22.19 5.28 6.49
N ILE A 974 23.01 6.24 6.83
CA ILE A 974 22.75 7.16 7.97
C ILE A 974 21.60 8.11 7.61
N ASP A 975 21.55 8.55 6.37
CA ASP A 975 20.57 9.51 5.87
C ASP A 975 19.16 8.88 5.75
N GLU A 976 19.10 7.59 5.46
CA GLU A 976 17.83 6.86 5.44
C GLU A 976 17.18 6.76 6.82
N MET A 977 17.94 6.91 7.89
CA MET A 977 17.49 6.76 9.28
C MET A 977 17.31 8.08 10.04
N ARG A 978 17.80 9.22 9.54
CA ARG A 978 17.78 10.48 10.28
C ARG A 978 16.84 11.50 9.65
N THR A 979 16.01 12.11 10.50
CA THR A 979 15.27 13.33 10.21
C THR A 979 15.83 14.46 11.06
N ILE A 980 15.78 15.71 10.57
CA ILE A 980 16.11 16.85 11.40
C ILE A 980 14.97 17.01 12.42
N PRO A 981 15.25 16.96 13.72
CA PRO A 981 14.21 17.13 14.73
C PRO A 981 13.52 18.48 14.60
N GLY A 982 12.19 18.51 14.78
CA GLY A 982 11.42 19.76 14.71
C GLY A 982 11.88 20.84 15.69
N SER A 983 12.49 20.45 16.82
CA SER A 983 13.13 21.36 17.76
C SER A 983 14.33 22.10 17.18
N HIS A 984 15.17 21.41 16.41
CA HIS A 984 16.32 22.03 15.73
C HIS A 984 15.87 22.98 14.61
N MET A 985 14.80 22.61 13.88
CA MET A 985 14.25 23.50 12.86
C MET A 985 13.68 24.79 13.47
N ARG A 986 12.94 24.68 14.59
CA ARG A 986 12.46 25.87 15.32
C ARG A 986 13.60 26.75 15.90
N ALA A 987 14.69 26.12 16.33
CA ALA A 987 15.86 26.83 16.78
C ALA A 987 16.53 27.61 15.63
N LEU A 988 16.64 27.00 14.45
CA LEU A 988 17.13 27.66 13.22
C LEU A 988 16.20 28.79 12.77
N GLU A 989 14.91 28.61 12.86
CA GLU A 989 13.92 29.65 12.55
C GLU A 989 14.05 30.85 13.52
N LYS A 990 14.15 30.57 14.83
CA LYS A 990 14.33 31.62 15.84
C LYS A 990 15.64 32.42 15.64
N SER A 991 16.74 31.74 15.33
CA SER A 991 18.03 32.45 15.08
C SER A 991 17.97 33.35 13.85
N TYR A 992 17.17 32.99 12.85
CA TYR A 992 16.99 33.82 11.65
C TYR A 992 16.21 35.10 11.91
N TYR A 993 15.14 35.01 12.73
CA TYR A 993 14.28 36.15 13.03
C TYR A 993 14.83 37.05 14.19
N SER A 994 15.82 36.58 14.95
CA SER A 994 16.47 37.39 16.00
C SER A 994 17.56 38.30 15.47
N ASP A 995 18.12 38.04 14.31
CA ASP A 995 19.13 38.88 13.66
C ASP A 995 18.54 40.09 12.91
N ASP A 996 17.22 40.09 12.63
CA ASP A 996 16.55 41.24 11.96
C ASP A 996 16.00 42.29 12.93
N GLY A 997 16.29 42.20 14.23
CA GLY A 997 15.68 43.02 15.28
C GLY A 997 16.60 44.04 15.98
N ASP A 998 17.90 44.07 15.67
CA ASP A 998 18.86 45.03 16.23
C ASP A 998 19.72 45.69 15.13
N ASP A 999 19.13 46.66 14.40
CA ASP A 999 19.80 47.76 13.72
C ASP A 999 18.87 48.98 13.66
#